data_042af9c9aaaacc5dc7053c7b488e8f3e
#
_entry.id   042af9c9aaaacc5dc7053c7b488e8f3e
#
_cell.length_a   1.000
_cell.length_b   1.000
_cell.length_c   1.000
_cell.angle_alpha   90.00
_cell.angle_beta   90.00
_cell.angle_gamma   90.00
#
_symmetry.space_group_name_H-M   'P 1'
#
loop_
_entity.id
_entity.type
_entity.pdbx_description
1 polymer ?
#
loop_
_entity_poly.entity_id
_entity_poly.type
_entity_poly.pdbx_seq_one_letter_code
_entity_poly.pdbx_strand_id
1 'polypeptide(L)'
;MAKKKSGIASKAAQKVADKKAQEKALLDAKVVKPAVEETKVEIVEEKKSPVKEETKVVEEVETTVTKETKKAKPKKRTKIEGEVAKLEEPKVVKNTKATRAKKEPVAPKKSKIKKTEKKTEDTVNVVDVDVAELLKKEVLELNGAVEPVKEEKETKKTKGKKGLESGLESTPKKRTKIEDEIVKTEEPKEVKSTKATRAKKEPVAPKKSKIKKTEAKKETKDEIKAEPVVEVKGLESGLESVEDKVTKMMNDYYQSDFFKKRRSIAFIGSECYPFVKTGGLGDVMHALAKELSKKNCDVKVILPRYACIDQKWQEKMVYKGSFYMDLTSDGGQYYVGIMEYVNDGVVYDFIDNQEFFTSGNPYTSIIGDIPKYCYFAKAALAALNYMNWIPNVIHCHDWQAGLVPVFLRDTFRDSPVSSAKAVFTIHNLRFQGIFNIDTFRYWTNLSYEVLSNDAIRSGRDDVNMLKAGISYSDAVTTVSETYAGEIQTAQYGEQLDGHLRYYSYKLRGIVNGIDCDIWNPATDKLLPYNYDVSNVIEQKRLNKLALQEELGLVKDENKMVIGLISRLTDQKGLDLINMIVGDLIDGNTEVVVLGTGDPYYEGSFRYYEEIYKGYFCANIMYDEGRAHKIYAGCDCLLVPSAFEPCGLTQLIGMHYGAIPIVRETGGLKDTVEPYNEFENRGNGFTFDHYDAGLLLDAINRAKTCYFTQRNNFNEMVIRDMNKDVSWSTSADKYKALYLELTNWD
;
A
#
# COMPACT_ATOMS: atom_id res chain seq x y z
N MET A 1 30.52 -3.32 -22.37
CA MET A 1 29.43 -2.96 -23.31
C MET A 1 28.17 -3.84 -23.15
N ALA A 2 28.27 -5.07 -22.67
CA ALA A 2 27.08 -5.93 -22.44
C ALA A 2 26.15 -5.46 -21.29
N LYS A 3 26.71 -4.91 -20.20
CA LYS A 3 25.92 -4.38 -19.07
C LYS A 3 25.16 -3.07 -19.36
N LYS A 4 25.51 -2.33 -20.41
CA LYS A 4 24.76 -1.13 -20.83
C LYS A 4 23.58 -1.46 -21.76
N LYS A 5 23.62 -2.61 -22.47
CA LYS A 5 22.51 -3.01 -23.37
C LYS A 5 21.35 -3.66 -22.62
N SER A 6 21.61 -4.39 -21.51
CA SER A 6 20.54 -4.97 -20.68
C SER A 6 19.73 -3.91 -19.90
N GLY A 7 20.38 -2.84 -19.46
CA GLY A 7 19.70 -1.74 -18.76
C GLY A 7 18.81 -0.87 -19.67
N ILE A 8 19.10 -0.80 -20.97
CA ILE A 8 18.31 -0.02 -21.93
C ILE A 8 17.08 -0.81 -22.36
N ALA A 9 17.20 -2.13 -22.57
CA ALA A 9 16.06 -3.00 -22.90
C ALA A 9 15.06 -3.12 -21.75
N SER A 10 15.55 -3.20 -20.52
CA SER A 10 14.71 -3.21 -19.31
C SER A 10 13.95 -1.89 -19.10
N LYS A 11 14.63 -0.75 -19.30
CA LYS A 11 13.98 0.57 -19.22
C LYS A 11 12.98 0.84 -20.35
N ALA A 12 13.24 0.29 -21.55
CA ALA A 12 12.28 0.40 -22.65
C ALA A 12 11.04 -0.46 -22.42
N ALA A 13 11.20 -1.68 -21.91
CA ALA A 13 10.08 -2.57 -21.55
C ALA A 13 9.24 -1.98 -20.40
N GLN A 14 9.89 -1.36 -19.40
CA GLN A 14 9.21 -0.68 -18.30
C GLN A 14 8.38 0.52 -18.78
N LYS A 15 8.97 1.42 -19.61
CA LYS A 15 8.24 2.55 -20.19
C LYS A 15 7.07 2.12 -21.07
N VAL A 16 7.19 0.98 -21.76
CA VAL A 16 6.12 0.41 -22.57
C VAL A 16 4.99 -0.11 -21.67
N ALA A 17 5.33 -0.77 -20.54
CA ALA A 17 4.34 -1.26 -19.59
C ALA A 17 3.59 -0.08 -18.90
N ASP A 18 4.31 0.95 -18.48
CA ASP A 18 3.73 2.11 -17.80
C ASP A 18 2.83 2.93 -18.75
N LYS A 19 3.27 3.12 -20.01
CA LYS A 19 2.47 3.80 -21.02
C LYS A 19 1.19 3.03 -21.37
N LYS A 20 1.25 1.69 -21.40
CA LYS A 20 0.09 0.82 -21.63
C LYS A 20 -0.92 0.88 -20.50
N ALA A 21 -0.46 0.94 -19.24
CA ALA A 21 -1.34 1.12 -18.11
C ALA A 21 -2.08 2.47 -18.18
N GLN A 22 -1.40 3.55 -18.60
CA GLN A 22 -2.00 4.86 -18.77
C GLN A 22 -2.98 4.93 -19.96
N GLU A 23 -2.64 4.34 -21.11
CA GLU A 23 -3.50 4.33 -22.28
C GLU A 23 -4.75 3.46 -22.06
N LYS A 24 -4.62 2.38 -21.27
CA LYS A 24 -5.76 1.59 -20.85
C LYS A 24 -6.70 2.38 -19.97
N ALA A 25 -6.19 3.07 -18.96
CA ALA A 25 -7.00 3.92 -18.09
C ALA A 25 -7.78 4.98 -18.89
N LEU A 26 -7.16 5.54 -19.93
CA LEU A 26 -7.80 6.48 -20.86
C LEU A 26 -8.88 5.83 -21.75
N LEU A 27 -8.73 4.55 -22.10
CA LEU A 27 -9.71 3.81 -22.90
C LEU A 27 -10.89 3.35 -22.04
N ASP A 28 -10.63 2.87 -20.84
CA ASP A 28 -11.67 2.48 -19.88
C ASP A 28 -12.53 3.70 -19.48
N ALA A 29 -11.93 4.90 -19.41
CA ALA A 29 -12.64 6.16 -19.22
C ALA A 29 -13.49 6.59 -20.43
N LYS A 30 -13.21 6.07 -21.62
CA LYS A 30 -13.96 6.34 -22.87
C LYS A 30 -15.04 5.31 -23.18
N VAL A 31 -15.12 4.19 -22.46
CA VAL A 31 -16.22 3.23 -22.63
C VAL A 31 -17.50 3.85 -22.09
N VAL A 32 -18.28 4.30 -23.05
CA VAL A 32 -19.59 4.93 -22.95
C VAL A 32 -20.49 4.11 -22.05
N LYS A 33 -21.19 4.81 -21.15
CA LYS A 33 -22.36 4.31 -20.42
C LYS A 33 -23.28 3.53 -21.37
N PRO A 34 -23.69 2.30 -21.06
CA PRO A 34 -24.77 1.67 -21.79
C PRO A 34 -26.02 2.52 -21.56
N ALA A 35 -26.67 2.89 -22.64
CA ALA A 35 -27.99 3.50 -22.61
C ALA A 35 -28.96 2.53 -21.93
N VAL A 36 -29.39 2.91 -20.73
CA VAL A 36 -30.48 2.21 -20.05
C VAL A 36 -31.77 2.63 -20.77
N GLU A 37 -32.36 1.73 -21.55
CA GLU A 37 -33.74 1.82 -21.99
C GLU A 37 -34.62 1.79 -20.74
N GLU A 38 -35.27 2.93 -20.46
CA GLU A 38 -36.31 3.03 -19.46
C GLU A 38 -37.52 2.18 -19.89
N THR A 39 -37.65 0.96 -19.39
CA THR A 39 -38.90 0.26 -19.33
C THR A 39 -39.74 0.84 -18.19
N LYS A 40 -40.71 1.65 -18.53
CA LYS A 40 -41.77 2.12 -17.62
C LYS A 40 -42.53 0.93 -17.09
N VAL A 41 -42.37 0.64 -15.80
CA VAL A 41 -43.32 -0.19 -15.04
C VAL A 41 -44.32 0.74 -14.42
N GLU A 42 -45.57 0.70 -14.88
CA GLU A 42 -46.71 1.34 -14.23
C GLU A 42 -46.95 0.72 -12.86
N ILE A 43 -46.76 1.52 -11.81
CA ILE A 43 -47.21 1.17 -10.46
C ILE A 43 -48.62 1.76 -10.31
N VAL A 44 -49.60 0.87 -10.15
CA VAL A 44 -50.98 1.21 -9.81
C VAL A 44 -51.02 1.71 -8.37
N GLU A 45 -51.37 2.99 -8.17
CA GLU A 45 -51.66 3.58 -6.88
C GLU A 45 -53.00 3.10 -6.33
N GLU A 46 -52.99 2.42 -5.21
CA GLU A 46 -54.17 2.23 -4.38
C GLU A 46 -54.34 3.40 -3.39
N LYS A 47 -55.40 4.17 -3.61
CA LYS A 47 -55.85 5.28 -2.76
C LYS A 47 -56.35 4.76 -1.40
N LYS A 48 -55.86 5.28 -0.30
CA LYS A 48 -56.55 5.36 0.99
C LYS A 48 -56.59 6.79 1.48
N SER A 49 -57.81 7.23 1.75
CA SER A 49 -58.24 8.56 2.17
C SER A 49 -57.89 8.91 3.65
N PRO A 50 -57.99 10.18 4.07
CA PRO A 50 -57.29 10.74 5.21
C PRO A 50 -58.10 10.69 6.53
N VAL A 51 -57.41 10.69 7.63
CA VAL A 51 -57.99 11.00 8.97
C VAL A 51 -57.26 12.20 9.57
N LYS A 52 -58.08 13.09 10.10
CA LYS A 52 -57.87 14.47 10.53
C LYS A 52 -56.91 14.66 11.69
N GLU A 53 -56.35 15.88 11.65
CA GLU A 53 -55.74 16.71 12.70
C GLU A 53 -56.32 16.58 14.12
N GLU A 54 -55.45 16.73 15.09
CA GLU A 54 -55.65 17.60 16.24
C GLU A 54 -54.31 18.17 16.72
N THR A 55 -54.23 19.49 16.60
CA THR A 55 -53.28 20.43 17.17
C THR A 55 -53.46 20.57 18.65
N LYS A 56 -52.39 20.65 19.45
CA LYS A 56 -52.35 21.49 20.65
C LYS A 56 -50.96 22.07 20.90
N VAL A 57 -50.96 23.38 20.93
CA VAL A 57 -49.98 24.38 21.35
C VAL A 57 -49.89 24.41 22.89
N VAL A 58 -48.67 24.56 23.45
CA VAL A 58 -48.39 25.30 24.72
C VAL A 58 -46.89 25.63 24.67
N GLU A 59 -46.45 26.83 24.34
CA GLU A 59 -46.12 28.02 25.15
C GLU A 59 -44.89 27.90 26.05
N GLU A 60 -44.00 28.86 25.76
CA GLU A 60 -42.80 29.32 26.47
C GLU A 60 -43.01 29.59 27.97
N VAL A 61 -41.94 29.36 28.75
CA VAL A 61 -41.61 30.25 29.89
C VAL A 61 -40.10 30.37 30.03
N GLU A 62 -39.56 31.54 29.70
CA GLU A 62 -38.30 32.07 30.23
C GLU A 62 -38.41 32.31 31.74
N THR A 63 -37.35 32.04 32.48
CA THR A 63 -36.96 32.92 33.62
C THR A 63 -35.46 32.77 33.96
N THR A 64 -34.80 33.89 33.82
CA THR A 64 -33.55 34.37 34.42
C THR A 64 -33.58 34.34 35.95
N VAL A 65 -32.43 34.08 36.63
CA VAL A 65 -31.90 34.87 37.76
C VAL A 65 -30.47 34.42 38.16
N THR A 66 -29.52 35.26 37.90
CA THR A 66 -28.37 35.84 38.61
C THR A 66 -27.80 35.23 39.91
N LYS A 67 -26.47 35.15 39.89
CA LYS A 67 -25.42 35.49 40.88
C LYS A 67 -25.52 35.09 42.33
N GLU A 68 -24.51 34.42 42.86
CA GLU A 68 -23.49 35.02 43.73
C GLU A 68 -22.37 34.08 44.16
N THR A 69 -21.21 34.68 44.22
CA THR A 69 -19.90 34.33 44.72
C THR A 69 -19.83 33.73 46.14
N LYS A 70 -18.85 32.84 46.42
CA LYS A 70 -17.80 33.08 47.40
C LYS A 70 -16.71 31.96 47.46
N LYS A 71 -15.51 32.45 47.59
CA LYS A 71 -14.20 31.80 47.81
C LYS A 71 -14.12 30.91 49.05
N ALA A 72 -13.30 29.86 49.02
CA ALA A 72 -12.34 29.55 50.08
C ALA A 72 -11.28 28.55 49.61
N LYS A 73 -10.03 28.86 49.94
CA LYS A 73 -8.78 28.12 49.71
C LYS A 73 -8.43 27.19 50.91
N PRO A 74 -7.31 26.50 50.95
CA PRO A 74 -7.19 25.03 51.15
C PRO A 74 -6.58 24.64 52.49
N LYS A 75 -6.66 23.34 52.87
CA LYS A 75 -5.80 22.78 53.96
C LYS A 75 -5.33 21.36 53.70
N LYS A 76 -4.04 21.25 53.87
CA LYS A 76 -3.04 20.22 54.07
C LYS A 76 -3.46 18.83 54.62
N ARG A 77 -2.77 17.81 54.00
CA ARG A 77 -2.06 16.63 54.54
C ARG A 77 -2.51 16.02 55.87
N THR A 78 -2.75 14.71 55.83
CA THR A 78 -2.07 13.76 56.75
C THR A 78 -2.05 12.33 56.18
N LYS A 79 -0.89 11.68 56.33
CA LYS A 79 -0.62 10.25 56.16
C LYS A 79 -1.30 9.45 57.28
N ILE A 80 -1.80 8.26 56.98
CA ILE A 80 -1.81 7.14 57.94
C ILE A 80 -1.59 5.84 57.15
N GLU A 81 -0.63 5.07 57.59
CA GLU A 81 -0.33 3.69 57.23
C GLU A 81 -1.26 2.73 58.00
N GLY A 82 -1.49 1.56 57.42
CA GLY A 82 -1.74 0.39 58.29
C GLY A 82 -2.91 -0.50 57.87
N GLU A 83 -2.50 -1.71 57.62
CA GLU A 83 -3.11 -3.00 57.98
C GLU A 83 -3.97 -3.78 57.01
N VAL A 84 -3.45 -4.96 56.80
CA VAL A 84 -3.92 -6.16 56.13
C VAL A 84 -5.11 -6.77 56.89
N ALA A 85 -6.20 -7.12 56.21
CA ALA A 85 -7.13 -8.10 56.74
C ALA A 85 -7.63 -9.02 55.61
N LYS A 86 -7.38 -10.31 55.82
CA LYS A 86 -7.96 -11.47 55.10
C LYS A 86 -9.45 -11.59 55.41
N LEU A 87 -10.27 -11.95 54.41
CA LEU A 87 -11.57 -12.64 54.60
C LEU A 87 -11.84 -13.47 53.35
N GLU A 88 -11.77 -14.72 53.44
CA GLU A 88 -12.64 -15.91 53.50
C GLU A 88 -13.71 -15.98 52.42
N GLU A 89 -13.68 -17.15 51.72
CA GLU A 89 -14.66 -17.67 50.79
C GLU A 89 -16.02 -17.98 51.46
N PRO A 90 -17.13 -18.01 50.72
CA PRO A 90 -18.28 -18.79 51.13
C PRO A 90 -18.62 -19.94 50.18
N LYS A 91 -18.98 -20.99 50.85
CA LYS A 91 -19.27 -22.37 50.47
C LYS A 91 -20.46 -22.58 49.53
N VAL A 92 -20.28 -23.64 48.73
CA VAL A 92 -21.23 -24.49 47.99
C VAL A 92 -22.54 -24.81 48.76
N VAL A 93 -23.67 -24.67 48.06
CA VAL A 93 -24.91 -25.40 48.42
C VAL A 93 -25.44 -26.17 47.23
N LYS A 94 -25.60 -27.49 47.42
CA LYS A 94 -26.18 -28.49 46.52
C LYS A 94 -27.71 -28.59 46.67
N ASN A 95 -28.33 -29.10 45.60
CA ASN A 95 -29.60 -29.82 45.46
C ASN A 95 -30.78 -28.94 44.97
N THR A 96 -31.57 -29.41 44.03
CA THR A 96 -32.28 -30.74 43.93
C THR A 96 -32.82 -31.00 42.52
N LYS A 97 -33.06 -32.29 42.25
CA LYS A 97 -33.65 -32.93 41.03
C LYS A 97 -35.10 -32.53 40.74
N ALA A 98 -35.49 -32.45 39.46
CA ALA A 98 -36.80 -32.99 38.98
C ALA A 98 -36.76 -33.21 37.45
N THR A 99 -36.80 -34.45 37.07
CA THR A 99 -37.67 -35.28 36.18
C THR A 99 -37.97 -34.79 34.76
N ARG A 100 -37.40 -35.48 33.89
CA ARG A 100 -37.64 -36.14 32.60
C ARG A 100 -39.06 -36.08 32.01
N ALA A 101 -39.23 -35.58 30.79
CA ALA A 101 -40.25 -36.03 29.83
C ALA A 101 -39.66 -36.04 28.41
N LYS A 102 -39.64 -37.21 27.81
CA LYS A 102 -39.24 -37.50 26.41
C LYS A 102 -40.32 -37.00 25.45
N LYS A 103 -39.91 -36.43 24.31
CA LYS A 103 -40.68 -36.49 23.05
C LYS A 103 -39.71 -36.72 21.89
N GLU A 104 -40.03 -37.77 21.12
CA GLU A 104 -39.32 -38.21 19.92
C GLU A 104 -39.57 -37.30 18.73
N PRO A 105 -38.65 -37.22 17.74
CA PRO A 105 -38.83 -36.41 16.55
C PRO A 105 -39.49 -37.17 15.41
N VAL A 106 -40.43 -36.50 14.73
CA VAL A 106 -41.12 -36.98 13.52
C VAL A 106 -40.31 -36.57 12.29
N ALA A 107 -40.05 -37.56 11.41
CA ALA A 107 -39.35 -37.40 10.14
C ALA A 107 -40.25 -36.77 9.07
N PRO A 108 -39.71 -35.89 8.18
CA PRO A 108 -40.45 -35.41 7.02
C PRO A 108 -40.30 -36.31 5.78
N LYS A 109 -41.40 -36.49 5.07
CA LYS A 109 -41.61 -37.34 3.89
C LYS A 109 -40.89 -36.81 2.66
N LYS A 110 -40.23 -37.69 1.91
CA LYS A 110 -39.67 -37.46 0.56
C LYS A 110 -40.81 -37.28 -0.48
N SER A 111 -40.76 -36.18 -1.24
CA SER A 111 -41.51 -36.03 -2.49
C SER A 111 -40.56 -36.22 -3.68
N LYS A 112 -40.93 -37.15 -4.58
CA LYS A 112 -40.25 -37.45 -5.83
C LYS A 112 -40.65 -36.41 -6.90
N ILE A 113 -39.67 -35.77 -7.52
CA ILE A 113 -39.88 -35.08 -8.80
C ILE A 113 -39.07 -35.79 -9.87
N LYS A 114 -39.76 -36.09 -10.99
CA LYS A 114 -39.27 -36.84 -12.14
C LYS A 114 -38.31 -36.01 -12.98
N LYS A 115 -37.19 -36.59 -13.39
CA LYS A 115 -36.32 -36.16 -14.49
C LYS A 115 -37.02 -36.27 -15.81
N THR A 116 -36.92 -35.23 -16.66
CA THR A 116 -37.07 -35.36 -18.09
C THR A 116 -35.79 -34.80 -18.75
N GLU A 117 -35.05 -35.71 -19.34
CA GLU A 117 -33.89 -35.44 -20.17
C GLU A 117 -34.32 -34.93 -21.54
N LYS A 118 -33.72 -33.87 -22.04
CA LYS A 118 -33.64 -33.57 -23.48
C LYS A 118 -32.19 -33.24 -23.82
N LYS A 119 -31.58 -34.16 -24.56
CA LYS A 119 -30.30 -33.97 -25.25
C LYS A 119 -30.49 -33.00 -26.41
N THR A 120 -29.58 -32.06 -26.53
CA THR A 120 -29.12 -31.55 -27.84
C THR A 120 -27.63 -31.30 -27.70
N GLU A 121 -26.85 -32.12 -28.39
CA GLU A 121 -25.44 -31.97 -28.65
C GLU A 121 -25.28 -30.93 -29.75
N ASP A 122 -24.57 -29.83 -29.47
CA ASP A 122 -23.83 -29.08 -30.47
C ASP A 122 -22.48 -28.75 -29.89
N THR A 123 -21.47 -29.53 -30.27
CA THR A 123 -20.06 -29.35 -29.99
C THR A 123 -19.52 -28.22 -30.86
N VAL A 124 -19.28 -27.05 -30.25
CA VAL A 124 -18.38 -26.04 -30.80
C VAL A 124 -17.03 -26.23 -30.09
N ASN A 125 -16.05 -26.71 -30.85
CA ASN A 125 -14.65 -26.71 -30.40
C ASN A 125 -14.16 -25.28 -30.25
N VAL A 126 -14.10 -24.80 -29.03
CA VAL A 126 -13.36 -23.57 -28.68
C VAL A 126 -11.90 -23.99 -28.49
N VAL A 127 -11.06 -23.54 -29.42
CA VAL A 127 -9.59 -23.65 -29.25
C VAL A 127 -9.22 -22.64 -28.18
N ASP A 128 -8.88 -23.12 -26.98
CA ASP A 128 -8.30 -22.30 -25.91
C ASP A 128 -6.94 -21.76 -26.39
N VAL A 129 -6.90 -20.47 -26.69
CA VAL A 129 -5.67 -19.79 -27.06
C VAL A 129 -5.06 -19.20 -25.78
N ASP A 130 -3.93 -19.73 -25.35
CA ASP A 130 -3.17 -19.19 -24.23
C ASP A 130 -2.56 -17.84 -24.60
N VAL A 131 -3.19 -16.76 -24.12
CA VAL A 131 -2.78 -15.37 -24.38
C VAL A 131 -1.37 -15.10 -23.84
N ALA A 132 -0.98 -15.78 -22.75
CA ALA A 132 0.36 -15.64 -22.17
C ALA A 132 1.42 -16.31 -23.09
N GLU A 133 1.06 -17.37 -23.78
CA GLU A 133 1.94 -18.03 -24.75
C GLU A 133 2.05 -17.26 -26.08
N LEU A 134 0.96 -16.63 -26.51
CA LEU A 134 0.95 -15.70 -27.65
C LEU A 134 1.83 -14.47 -27.38
N LEU A 135 1.72 -13.87 -26.20
CA LEU A 135 2.56 -12.74 -25.78
C LEU A 135 4.04 -13.13 -25.71
N LYS A 136 4.36 -14.33 -25.19
CA LYS A 136 5.72 -14.85 -25.19
C LYS A 136 6.27 -15.10 -26.60
N LYS A 137 5.44 -15.58 -27.50
CA LYS A 137 5.84 -15.91 -28.88
C LYS A 137 6.11 -14.64 -29.70
N GLU A 138 5.28 -13.62 -29.62
CA GLU A 138 5.52 -12.33 -30.28
C GLU A 138 6.74 -11.58 -29.71
N VAL A 139 6.97 -11.62 -28.39
CA VAL A 139 8.18 -11.05 -27.77
C VAL A 139 9.44 -11.78 -28.24
N LEU A 140 9.36 -13.10 -28.51
CA LEU A 140 10.47 -13.87 -29.10
C LEU A 140 10.70 -13.54 -30.58
N GLU A 141 9.65 -13.32 -31.36
CA GLU A 141 9.75 -12.92 -32.77
C GLU A 141 10.29 -11.49 -32.94
N LEU A 142 9.92 -10.56 -32.06
CA LEU A 142 10.45 -9.19 -32.04
C LEU A 142 11.93 -9.13 -31.64
N ASN A 143 12.41 -10.06 -30.82
CA ASN A 143 13.84 -10.18 -30.46
C ASN A 143 14.66 -10.92 -31.52
N GLY A 144 14.03 -11.62 -32.48
CA GLY A 144 14.68 -12.36 -33.57
C GLY A 144 15.04 -11.52 -34.81
N ALA A 145 14.64 -10.26 -34.87
CA ALA A 145 14.86 -9.38 -36.04
C ALA A 145 16.23 -8.63 -36.03
N VAL A 146 17.15 -8.96 -35.14
CA VAL A 146 18.51 -8.38 -35.13
C VAL A 146 19.49 -9.46 -35.53
N GLU A 147 19.99 -9.40 -36.77
CA GLU A 147 21.05 -10.28 -37.30
C GLU A 147 22.34 -10.20 -36.44
N PRO A 148 23.00 -11.34 -36.15
CA PRO A 148 24.25 -11.32 -35.41
C PRO A 148 25.42 -10.97 -36.34
N VAL A 149 26.13 -9.91 -36.00
CA VAL A 149 27.43 -9.59 -36.60
C VAL A 149 28.44 -10.69 -36.20
N LYS A 150 29.01 -11.34 -37.21
CA LYS A 150 30.04 -12.36 -37.04
C LYS A 150 31.32 -11.76 -36.46
N GLU A 151 31.72 -12.18 -35.27
CA GLU A 151 33.10 -12.00 -34.77
C GLU A 151 33.98 -13.11 -35.25
N GLU A 152 35.04 -12.75 -36.01
CA GLU A 152 36.14 -13.65 -36.43
C GLU A 152 36.97 -14.03 -35.20
N LYS A 153 37.21 -15.36 -35.07
CA LYS A 153 38.09 -15.95 -34.06
C LYS A 153 39.52 -16.04 -34.67
N GLU A 154 40.47 -15.31 -34.14
CA GLU A 154 41.88 -15.61 -34.25
C GLU A 154 42.31 -16.66 -33.24
N THR A 155 42.75 -17.77 -33.76
CA THR A 155 43.39 -18.89 -33.01
C THR A 155 44.88 -18.66 -32.86
N LYS A 156 45.38 -18.66 -31.60
CA LYS A 156 46.81 -19.00 -31.35
C LYS A 156 46.91 -20.18 -30.39
N LYS A 157 47.46 -21.26 -30.94
CA LYS A 157 47.94 -22.47 -30.26
C LYS A 157 49.19 -22.19 -29.44
N THR A 158 49.30 -22.71 -28.23
CA THR A 158 50.56 -23.25 -27.71
C THR A 158 50.33 -24.46 -26.80
N LYS A 159 51.21 -25.45 -27.05
CA LYS A 159 51.21 -26.80 -26.51
C LYS A 159 51.84 -26.89 -25.11
N GLY A 160 51.35 -27.89 -24.34
CA GLY A 160 52.34 -28.70 -23.60
C GLY A 160 52.03 -29.04 -22.17
N LYS A 161 51.74 -30.23 -21.98
CA LYS A 161 52.23 -31.43 -21.24
C LYS A 161 51.67 -31.58 -19.79
N LYS A 162 50.91 -32.68 -19.67
CA LYS A 162 51.16 -33.94 -18.89
C LYS A 162 51.50 -33.80 -17.40
N GLY A 163 50.69 -34.40 -16.55
CA GLY A 163 51.08 -35.55 -15.76
C GLY A 163 50.35 -35.63 -14.39
N LEU A 164 49.62 -36.73 -14.25
CA LEU A 164 49.54 -37.72 -13.14
C LEU A 164 49.11 -37.30 -11.75
N GLU A 165 47.94 -37.77 -11.37
CA GLU A 165 47.58 -38.94 -10.53
C GLU A 165 47.90 -38.91 -9.03
N SER A 166 46.85 -39.36 -8.30
CA SER A 166 46.82 -40.05 -7.00
C SER A 166 46.95 -39.15 -5.77
N GLY A 167 46.12 -39.20 -4.76
CA GLY A 167 45.38 -40.27 -4.14
C GLY A 167 45.31 -39.99 -2.64
N LEU A 168 44.21 -40.32 -2.03
CA LEU A 168 44.02 -40.84 -0.67
C LEU A 168 44.26 -39.97 0.59
N GLU A 169 43.14 -39.77 1.28
CA GLU A 169 42.82 -40.22 2.66
C GLU A 169 43.23 -39.42 3.88
N SER A 170 42.19 -39.28 4.70
CA SER A 170 42.13 -39.44 6.17
C SER A 170 42.46 -38.27 7.11
N THR A 171 41.39 -37.72 7.66
CA THR A 171 41.02 -37.54 9.12
C THR A 171 42.12 -37.24 10.17
N PRO A 172 41.71 -36.99 11.41
CA PRO A 172 41.69 -35.68 12.04
C PRO A 172 42.60 -35.60 13.29
N LYS A 173 42.88 -34.47 13.88
CA LYS A 173 43.03 -34.30 15.35
C LYS A 173 43.47 -32.92 15.83
N LYS A 174 42.70 -32.52 16.86
CA LYS A 174 43.05 -31.94 18.17
C LYS A 174 43.26 -30.44 18.32
N ARG A 175 42.30 -29.92 19.10
CA ARG A 175 42.35 -28.93 20.18
C ARG A 175 43.76 -28.50 20.67
N THR A 176 43.92 -27.19 20.84
CA THR A 176 44.55 -26.62 22.05
C THR A 176 43.94 -25.25 22.36
N LYS A 177 43.55 -25.11 23.63
CA LYS A 177 43.20 -23.86 24.34
C LYS A 177 44.50 -23.05 24.53
N ILE A 178 44.39 -21.72 24.49
CA ILE A 178 45.18 -20.81 25.34
C ILE A 178 44.29 -19.66 25.77
N GLU A 179 44.35 -19.39 27.05
CA GLU A 179 43.64 -18.42 27.87
C GLU A 179 44.25 -17.02 27.74
N ASP A 180 43.40 -16.03 27.96
CA ASP A 180 43.55 -14.73 28.64
C ASP A 180 44.90 -14.01 28.66
N GLU A 181 44.88 -12.74 28.19
CA GLU A 181 45.55 -11.65 28.91
C GLU A 181 44.91 -10.30 28.64
N ILE A 182 44.49 -9.66 29.73
CA ILE A 182 44.00 -8.30 29.88
C ILE A 182 45.18 -7.34 29.86
N VAL A 183 45.18 -6.31 28.99
CA VAL A 183 46.01 -5.12 29.18
C VAL A 183 45.18 -3.86 29.06
N LYS A 184 45.27 -3.08 30.13
CA LYS A 184 44.66 -1.77 30.37
C LYS A 184 45.36 -0.66 29.60
N THR A 185 44.53 0.27 29.11
CA THR A 185 44.62 1.74 29.10
C THR A 185 45.99 2.44 28.98
N GLU A 186 46.03 3.39 28.02
CA GLU A 186 46.57 4.76 28.32
C GLU A 186 46.13 5.74 27.21
N GLU A 187 45.64 6.92 27.66
CA GLU A 187 45.33 8.12 26.85
C GLU A 187 46.61 8.77 26.32
N PRO A 188 46.61 9.46 25.20
CA PRO A 188 47.69 10.38 24.85
C PRO A 188 47.32 11.85 25.07
N LYS A 189 48.29 12.49 25.71
CA LYS A 189 48.36 13.90 26.10
C LYS A 189 48.40 14.86 24.89
N GLU A 190 47.85 16.07 25.16
CA GLU A 190 48.02 17.32 24.42
C GLU A 190 49.46 17.62 23.99
N VAL A 191 49.65 18.14 22.79
CA VAL A 191 50.85 18.90 22.39
C VAL A 191 50.43 20.25 21.81
N LYS A 192 50.98 21.28 22.40
CA LYS A 192 50.78 22.71 22.20
C LYS A 192 51.32 23.24 20.85
N SER A 193 50.60 24.26 20.42
CA SER A 193 50.88 25.25 19.37
C SER A 193 52.33 25.70 19.17
N THR A 194 52.69 25.96 17.90
CA THR A 194 53.62 27.03 17.58
C THR A 194 53.12 27.79 16.32
N LYS A 195 53.05 29.14 16.50
CA LYS A 195 52.74 30.15 15.50
C LYS A 195 53.89 30.29 14.53
N ALA A 196 53.59 30.50 13.21
CA ALA A 196 54.47 31.24 12.28
C ALA A 196 53.63 31.90 11.20
N THR A 197 53.57 33.18 11.35
CA THR A 197 53.65 34.33 10.42
C THR A 197 53.21 34.21 8.94
N ARG A 198 52.26 35.00 8.67
CA ARG A 198 51.69 35.77 7.58
C ARG A 198 52.67 36.18 6.47
N ALA A 199 52.35 35.87 5.22
CA ALA A 199 52.76 36.69 4.06
C ALA A 199 51.59 36.78 3.07
N LYS A 200 51.14 38.02 2.84
CA LYS A 200 50.15 38.42 1.83
C LYS A 200 50.71 38.24 0.42
N LYS A 201 49.92 37.73 -0.49
CA LYS A 201 50.04 38.04 -1.95
C LYS A 201 48.64 38.32 -2.52
N GLU A 202 48.59 39.47 -3.18
CA GLU A 202 47.42 40.02 -3.89
C GLU A 202 47.14 39.23 -5.20
N PRO A 203 45.92 39.35 -5.76
CA PRO A 203 45.52 38.58 -6.96
C PRO A 203 45.88 39.31 -8.25
N VAL A 204 46.41 38.56 -9.21
CA VAL A 204 46.72 39.04 -10.57
C VAL A 204 45.52 38.76 -11.49
N ALA A 205 45.03 39.83 -12.15
CA ALA A 205 43.96 39.81 -13.14
C ALA A 205 44.37 39.11 -14.46
N PRO A 206 43.45 38.44 -15.18
CA PRO A 206 43.77 37.79 -16.45
C PRO A 206 43.74 38.80 -17.61
N LYS A 207 44.78 38.72 -18.46
CA LYS A 207 44.97 39.55 -19.67
C LYS A 207 44.02 39.13 -20.79
N LYS A 208 43.30 40.09 -21.36
CA LYS A 208 42.51 39.98 -22.59
C LYS A 208 43.43 39.76 -23.79
N SER A 209 43.23 38.71 -24.58
CA SER A 209 43.80 38.52 -25.90
C SER A 209 42.89 39.11 -26.98
N LYS A 210 43.45 40.01 -27.80
CA LYS A 210 42.83 40.65 -28.96
C LYS A 210 42.80 39.68 -30.13
N ILE A 211 41.63 39.43 -30.70
CA ILE A 211 41.49 38.78 -32.02
C ILE A 211 41.29 39.92 -33.03
N LYS A 212 42.15 39.91 -34.05
CA LYS A 212 42.13 40.87 -35.19
C LYS A 212 40.97 40.51 -36.11
N LYS A 213 40.21 41.59 -36.51
CA LYS A 213 39.31 41.57 -37.66
C LYS A 213 40.17 41.57 -38.94
N THR A 214 39.81 40.70 -39.87
CA THR A 214 40.19 40.82 -41.27
C THR A 214 38.94 41.01 -42.12
N GLU A 215 38.98 42.00 -42.98
CA GLU A 215 37.89 42.49 -43.77
C GLU A 215 37.59 41.63 -45.00
N ALA A 216 36.31 41.69 -45.42
CA ALA A 216 35.69 41.02 -46.54
C ALA A 216 36.22 41.46 -47.89
N LYS A 217 36.35 40.55 -48.83
CA LYS A 217 36.26 40.76 -50.26
C LYS A 217 34.97 40.17 -50.83
N LYS A 218 34.22 41.05 -51.49
CA LYS A 218 33.11 40.71 -52.36
C LYS A 218 33.59 39.98 -53.60
N GLU A 219 32.97 38.84 -53.95
CA GLU A 219 32.87 38.40 -55.35
C GLU A 219 31.53 37.71 -55.60
N THR A 220 30.79 38.28 -56.48
CA THR A 220 29.86 37.90 -57.54
C THR A 220 29.01 36.61 -57.42
N LYS A 221 27.73 36.87 -57.65
CA LYS A 221 26.65 35.97 -57.89
C LYS A 221 26.91 35.06 -59.09
N ASP A 222 26.70 33.73 -58.92
CA ASP A 222 26.26 32.85 -59.98
C ASP A 222 25.01 32.10 -59.50
N GLU A 223 23.95 32.27 -60.32
CA GLU A 223 22.66 31.61 -60.17
C GLU A 223 22.80 30.12 -60.48
N ILE A 224 22.64 29.27 -59.47
CA ILE A 224 22.40 27.86 -59.67
C ILE A 224 20.89 27.63 -59.52
N LYS A 225 20.28 27.26 -60.65
CA LYS A 225 18.87 26.86 -60.75
C LYS A 225 18.60 25.69 -59.80
N ALA A 226 17.67 25.88 -58.89
CA ALA A 226 17.10 24.83 -58.09
C ALA A 226 16.26 23.88 -58.98
N GLU A 227 16.65 22.61 -59.02
CA GLU A 227 15.76 21.53 -59.48
C GLU A 227 14.62 21.32 -58.47
N PRO A 228 13.43 20.96 -58.93
CA PRO A 228 12.26 20.82 -58.04
C PRO A 228 12.48 19.67 -57.05
N VAL A 229 12.38 19.98 -55.77
CA VAL A 229 12.23 18.99 -54.72
C VAL A 229 10.94 18.17 -55.02
N VAL A 230 11.13 16.91 -55.37
CA VAL A 230 10.02 15.94 -55.42
C VAL A 230 9.54 15.71 -54.00
N GLU A 231 8.41 16.29 -53.66
CA GLU A 231 7.65 15.99 -52.45
C GLU A 231 7.28 14.49 -52.51
N VAL A 232 8.00 13.68 -51.77
CA VAL A 232 7.60 12.29 -51.49
C VAL A 232 6.44 12.33 -50.51
N LYS A 233 5.25 12.60 -51.03
CA LYS A 233 4.00 12.33 -50.34
C LYS A 233 3.73 10.84 -50.44
N GLY A 234 3.79 10.13 -49.31
CA GLY A 234 3.25 8.79 -49.22
C GLY A 234 4.14 7.70 -48.69
N LEU A 235 4.61 7.83 -47.43
CA LEU A 235 5.09 6.69 -46.65
C LEU A 235 4.98 6.93 -45.10
N GLU A 236 3.99 7.71 -44.72
CA GLU A 236 3.61 7.86 -43.29
C GLU A 236 2.22 7.31 -42.99
N SER A 237 1.85 6.19 -43.57
CA SER A 237 0.63 5.52 -43.15
C SER A 237 0.82 3.99 -43.26
N GLY A 238 1.17 3.38 -42.11
CA GLY A 238 1.05 1.94 -42.05
C GLY A 238 2.01 1.14 -41.16
N LEU A 239 2.89 1.76 -40.39
CA LEU A 239 3.65 1.05 -39.36
C LEU A 239 3.06 1.43 -37.99
N GLU A 240 2.03 0.69 -37.58
CA GLU A 240 1.54 0.68 -36.21
C GLU A 240 2.73 0.38 -35.28
N SER A 241 3.02 1.26 -34.33
CA SER A 241 4.14 1.07 -33.41
C SER A 241 3.94 -0.22 -32.61
N VAL A 242 5.03 -0.80 -32.09
CA VAL A 242 4.94 -1.96 -31.20
C VAL A 242 4.09 -1.60 -29.97
N GLU A 243 4.17 -0.36 -29.51
CA GLU A 243 3.36 0.18 -28.41
C GLU A 243 1.87 0.18 -28.75
N ASP A 244 1.48 0.58 -29.97
CA ASP A 244 0.09 0.57 -30.42
C ASP A 244 -0.48 -0.85 -30.50
N LYS A 245 0.31 -1.80 -31.04
CA LYS A 245 -0.11 -3.21 -31.13
C LYS A 245 -0.33 -3.84 -29.76
N VAL A 246 0.57 -3.58 -28.83
CA VAL A 246 0.45 -4.15 -27.49
C VAL A 246 -0.69 -3.47 -26.71
N THR A 247 -0.89 -2.17 -26.89
CA THR A 247 -2.04 -1.46 -26.32
C THR A 247 -3.34 -2.05 -26.84
N LYS A 248 -3.42 -2.33 -28.16
CA LYS A 248 -4.57 -2.98 -28.76
C LYS A 248 -4.80 -4.39 -28.21
N MET A 249 -3.75 -5.22 -28.12
CA MET A 249 -3.85 -6.58 -27.56
C MET A 249 -4.34 -6.56 -26.10
N MET A 250 -3.81 -5.64 -25.28
CA MET A 250 -4.27 -5.49 -23.91
C MET A 250 -5.73 -5.05 -23.84
N ASN A 251 -6.14 -4.11 -24.69
CA ASN A 251 -7.53 -3.68 -24.79
C ASN A 251 -8.44 -4.83 -25.20
N ASP A 252 -8.05 -5.60 -26.22
CA ASP A 252 -8.80 -6.78 -26.69
C ASP A 252 -8.91 -7.83 -25.57
N TYR A 253 -7.84 -8.06 -24.80
CA TYR A 253 -7.85 -8.96 -23.64
C TYR A 253 -8.86 -8.52 -22.59
N TYR A 254 -8.86 -7.22 -22.20
CA TYR A 254 -9.79 -6.71 -21.19
C TYR A 254 -11.25 -6.64 -21.66
N GLN A 255 -11.48 -6.62 -22.99
CA GLN A 255 -12.82 -6.72 -23.57
C GLN A 255 -13.25 -8.19 -23.82
N SER A 256 -12.35 -9.13 -23.69
CA SER A 256 -12.63 -10.54 -23.95
C SER A 256 -13.67 -11.12 -22.99
N ASP A 257 -14.43 -12.10 -23.46
CA ASP A 257 -15.35 -12.83 -22.59
C ASP A 257 -14.63 -13.61 -21.51
N PHE A 258 -13.37 -13.94 -21.73
CA PHE A 258 -12.49 -14.52 -20.74
C PHE A 258 -12.29 -13.58 -19.54
N PHE A 259 -11.92 -12.31 -19.78
CA PHE A 259 -11.74 -11.32 -18.73
C PHE A 259 -13.04 -10.98 -18.01
N LYS A 260 -14.18 -11.14 -18.66
CA LYS A 260 -15.51 -10.94 -18.09
C LYS A 260 -15.98 -12.10 -17.21
N LYS A 261 -15.28 -13.24 -17.17
CA LYS A 261 -15.66 -14.37 -16.31
C LYS A 261 -15.77 -13.92 -14.84
N ARG A 262 -16.85 -14.37 -14.19
CA ARG A 262 -17.09 -14.10 -12.78
C ARG A 262 -16.13 -14.92 -11.91
N ARG A 263 -15.61 -14.33 -10.85
CA ARG A 263 -14.77 -15.00 -9.86
C ARG A 263 -15.23 -14.67 -8.45
N SER A 264 -15.19 -15.68 -7.57
CA SER A 264 -15.45 -15.51 -6.14
C SER A 264 -14.12 -15.41 -5.39
N ILE A 265 -13.99 -14.38 -4.56
CA ILE A 265 -12.71 -14.01 -3.92
C ILE A 265 -12.94 -13.77 -2.44
N ALA A 266 -12.20 -14.46 -1.57
CA ALA A 266 -12.17 -14.21 -0.15
C ALA A 266 -10.91 -13.39 0.18
N PHE A 267 -11.07 -12.15 0.64
CA PHE A 267 -10.01 -11.37 1.25
C PHE A 267 -9.89 -11.72 2.72
N ILE A 268 -8.70 -12.02 3.21
CA ILE A 268 -8.45 -12.32 4.62
C ILE A 268 -7.36 -11.38 5.13
N GLY A 269 -7.70 -10.55 6.11
CA GLY A 269 -6.79 -9.56 6.68
C GLY A 269 -7.21 -9.07 8.06
N SER A 270 -6.35 -8.28 8.68
CA SER A 270 -6.53 -7.79 10.05
C SER A 270 -7.25 -6.46 10.17
N GLU A 271 -7.32 -5.69 9.09
CA GLU A 271 -7.95 -4.35 9.05
C GLU A 271 -8.79 -4.20 7.79
N CYS A 272 -9.83 -3.37 7.87
CA CYS A 272 -10.58 -2.89 6.71
C CYS A 272 -11.38 -1.65 7.08
N TYR A 273 -11.22 -0.58 6.31
CA TYR A 273 -12.08 0.61 6.41
C TYR A 273 -13.53 0.24 6.05
N PRO A 274 -14.56 0.82 6.69
CA PRO A 274 -14.52 1.82 7.76
C PRO A 274 -14.57 1.20 9.17
N PHE A 275 -14.39 -0.11 9.33
CA PHE A 275 -14.60 -0.83 10.59
C PHE A 275 -13.42 -0.68 11.54
N VAL A 276 -12.23 -0.91 11.04
CA VAL A 276 -10.96 -0.79 11.76
C VAL A 276 -9.85 -0.44 10.79
N LYS A 277 -9.08 0.60 11.11
CA LYS A 277 -7.97 1.08 10.28
C LYS A 277 -6.86 1.63 11.18
N THR A 278 -5.65 1.16 10.98
CA THR A 278 -4.43 1.66 11.63
C THR A 278 -3.39 2.12 10.60
N GLY A 279 -3.57 1.73 9.33
CA GLY A 279 -2.66 2.04 8.24
C GLY A 279 -3.28 1.83 6.86
N GLY A 280 -2.43 1.83 5.83
CA GLY A 280 -2.87 1.68 4.44
C GLY A 280 -3.47 0.32 4.09
N LEU A 281 -3.22 -0.72 4.91
CA LEU A 281 -3.83 -2.03 4.73
C LEU A 281 -5.37 -1.93 4.78
N GLY A 282 -5.91 -1.19 5.76
CA GLY A 282 -7.35 -0.99 5.89
C GLY A 282 -7.97 -0.34 4.66
N ASP A 283 -7.29 0.64 4.05
CA ASP A 283 -7.73 1.28 2.82
C ASP A 283 -7.74 0.30 1.64
N VAL A 284 -6.68 -0.49 1.49
CA VAL A 284 -6.56 -1.48 0.41
C VAL A 284 -7.65 -2.55 0.49
N MET A 285 -7.87 -3.12 1.68
CA MET A 285 -8.88 -4.16 1.91
C MET A 285 -10.28 -3.70 1.52
N HIS A 286 -10.61 -2.44 1.76
CA HIS A 286 -11.88 -1.84 1.37
C HIS A 286 -11.93 -1.51 -0.12
N ALA A 287 -11.02 -0.66 -0.58
CA ALA A 287 -11.12 -0.02 -1.88
C ALA A 287 -10.90 -1.02 -3.04
N LEU A 288 -9.95 -1.97 -2.89
CA LEU A 288 -9.75 -3.02 -3.88
C LEU A 288 -10.93 -4.00 -3.93
N ALA A 289 -11.50 -4.39 -2.78
CA ALA A 289 -12.68 -5.25 -2.73
C ALA A 289 -13.89 -4.58 -3.41
N LYS A 290 -14.14 -3.30 -3.10
CA LYS A 290 -15.18 -2.47 -3.71
C LYS A 290 -15.01 -2.36 -5.23
N GLU A 291 -13.79 -2.13 -5.69
CA GLU A 291 -13.52 -1.98 -7.13
C GLU A 291 -13.64 -3.31 -7.88
N LEU A 292 -13.17 -4.42 -7.30
CA LEU A 292 -13.34 -5.76 -7.87
C LEU A 292 -14.81 -6.17 -7.97
N SER A 293 -15.66 -5.77 -7.00
CA SER A 293 -17.09 -6.04 -7.07
C SER A 293 -17.75 -5.40 -8.29
N LYS A 294 -17.30 -4.19 -8.69
CA LYS A 294 -17.73 -3.52 -9.93
C LYS A 294 -17.25 -4.23 -11.20
N LYS A 295 -16.19 -5.06 -11.07
CA LYS A 295 -15.54 -5.77 -12.20
C LYS A 295 -15.97 -7.24 -12.30
N ASN A 296 -17.21 -7.56 -11.93
CA ASN A 296 -17.79 -8.90 -11.98
C ASN A 296 -17.04 -9.94 -11.09
N CYS A 297 -16.69 -9.54 -9.87
CA CYS A 297 -16.17 -10.41 -8.85
C CYS A 297 -17.12 -10.48 -7.64
N ASP A 298 -17.37 -11.68 -7.11
CA ASP A 298 -18.04 -11.86 -5.84
C ASP A 298 -17.00 -11.76 -4.73
N VAL A 299 -16.98 -10.66 -3.99
CA VAL A 299 -15.97 -10.42 -2.97
C VAL A 299 -16.55 -10.56 -1.58
N LYS A 300 -15.92 -11.42 -0.76
CA LYS A 300 -16.09 -11.49 0.68
C LYS A 300 -14.81 -11.02 1.38
N VAL A 301 -14.95 -10.13 2.36
CA VAL A 301 -13.84 -9.69 3.21
C VAL A 301 -14.02 -10.31 4.58
N ILE A 302 -13.06 -11.09 5.03
CA ILE A 302 -13.07 -11.78 6.32
C ILE A 302 -12.16 -11.07 7.29
N LEU A 303 -12.70 -10.64 8.42
CA LEU A 303 -12.05 -9.82 9.44
C LEU A 303 -12.29 -10.39 10.85
N PRO A 304 -11.39 -10.12 11.81
CA PRO A 304 -11.73 -10.29 13.23
C PRO A 304 -12.80 -9.26 13.65
N ARG A 305 -13.76 -9.69 14.47
CA ARG A 305 -14.72 -8.81 15.11
C ARG A 305 -14.13 -8.19 16.36
N TYR A 306 -13.29 -7.17 16.17
CA TYR A 306 -12.67 -6.47 17.30
C TYR A 306 -13.67 -5.67 18.13
N ALA A 307 -13.43 -5.59 19.44
CA ALA A 307 -14.25 -4.78 20.34
C ALA A 307 -14.16 -3.27 20.05
N CYS A 308 -13.09 -2.80 19.38
CA CYS A 308 -12.91 -1.41 18.98
C CYS A 308 -13.74 -0.99 17.76
N ILE A 309 -14.38 -1.91 17.06
CA ILE A 309 -15.29 -1.56 15.95
C ILE A 309 -16.45 -0.74 16.53
N ASP A 310 -16.72 0.43 15.96
CA ASP A 310 -17.80 1.31 16.39
C ASP A 310 -19.14 0.57 16.51
N GLN A 311 -19.89 0.86 17.57
CA GLN A 311 -21.17 0.25 17.84
C GLN A 311 -22.16 0.43 16.67
N LYS A 312 -22.12 1.58 15.97
CA LYS A 312 -22.93 1.84 14.76
C LYS A 312 -22.77 0.80 13.66
N TRP A 313 -21.60 0.13 13.59
CA TRP A 313 -21.35 -0.95 12.65
C TRP A 313 -21.76 -2.30 13.24
N GLN A 314 -21.43 -2.54 14.52
CA GLN A 314 -21.74 -3.80 15.19
C GLN A 314 -23.27 -4.07 15.24
N GLU A 315 -24.08 -3.04 15.43
CA GLU A 315 -25.54 -3.13 15.43
C GLU A 315 -26.15 -3.50 14.06
N LYS A 316 -25.41 -3.26 12.98
CA LYS A 316 -25.85 -3.62 11.61
C LYS A 316 -25.43 -5.01 11.18
N MET A 317 -24.56 -5.66 11.96
CA MET A 317 -24.09 -7.01 11.64
C MET A 317 -25.18 -8.04 11.90
N VAL A 318 -25.35 -8.99 10.96
CA VAL A 318 -26.33 -10.06 11.03
C VAL A 318 -25.61 -11.37 11.41
N TYR A 319 -26.09 -12.04 12.45
CA TYR A 319 -25.55 -13.34 12.85
C TYR A 319 -25.87 -14.42 11.81
N LYS A 320 -24.82 -15.13 11.33
CA LYS A 320 -24.91 -16.17 10.29
C LYS A 320 -24.76 -17.59 10.84
N GLY A 321 -24.23 -17.74 12.02
CA GLY A 321 -24.04 -19.03 12.67
C GLY A 321 -22.79 -19.09 13.53
N SER A 322 -22.60 -20.22 14.19
CA SER A 322 -21.40 -20.50 14.99
C SER A 322 -21.13 -21.99 15.11
N PHE A 323 -19.90 -22.32 15.40
CA PHE A 323 -19.43 -23.68 15.64
C PHE A 323 -18.23 -23.65 16.60
N TYR A 324 -17.78 -24.83 17.01
CA TYR A 324 -16.54 -25.01 17.75
C TYR A 324 -15.50 -25.65 16.86
N MET A 325 -14.27 -25.15 16.90
CA MET A 325 -13.14 -25.57 16.10
C MET A 325 -12.00 -26.01 17.03
N ASP A 326 -11.38 -27.15 16.75
CA ASP A 326 -10.11 -27.53 17.38
C ASP A 326 -9.01 -26.54 16.95
N LEU A 327 -8.19 -26.11 17.89
CA LEU A 327 -7.11 -25.16 17.60
C LEU A 327 -5.78 -25.65 18.15
N THR A 328 -5.72 -25.85 19.44
CA THR A 328 -4.48 -26.12 20.18
C THR A 328 -4.08 -27.59 20.14
N SER A 329 -2.77 -27.87 20.31
CA SER A 329 -2.22 -29.23 20.25
C SER A 329 -2.69 -30.16 21.39
N ASP A 330 -3.30 -29.62 22.45
CA ASP A 330 -3.94 -30.36 23.53
C ASP A 330 -5.42 -30.66 23.27
N GLY A 331 -5.94 -30.34 22.09
CA GLY A 331 -7.32 -30.57 21.67
C GLY A 331 -8.32 -29.53 22.16
N GLY A 332 -7.86 -28.33 22.51
CA GLY A 332 -8.70 -27.19 22.90
C GLY A 332 -9.70 -26.82 21.80
N GLN A 333 -10.98 -26.70 22.18
CA GLN A 333 -12.09 -26.36 21.29
C GLN A 333 -12.47 -24.89 21.51
N TYR A 334 -12.37 -24.08 20.44
CA TYR A 334 -12.62 -22.65 20.48
C TYR A 334 -13.87 -22.26 19.68
N TYR A 335 -14.66 -21.38 20.26
CA TYR A 335 -15.85 -20.84 19.62
C TYR A 335 -15.48 -20.00 18.39
N VAL A 336 -16.23 -20.17 17.30
CA VAL A 336 -16.17 -19.36 16.08
C VAL A 336 -17.58 -18.89 15.76
N GLY A 337 -17.84 -17.59 15.95
CA GLY A 337 -19.07 -16.94 15.51
C GLY A 337 -18.84 -16.24 14.17
N ILE A 338 -19.89 -16.10 13.37
CA ILE A 338 -19.86 -15.40 12.09
C ILE A 338 -20.93 -14.31 12.10
N MET A 339 -20.50 -13.08 11.95
CA MET A 339 -21.37 -11.92 11.79
C MET A 339 -21.16 -11.34 10.39
N GLU A 340 -22.22 -11.03 9.66
CA GLU A 340 -22.15 -10.54 8.27
C GLU A 340 -22.70 -9.11 8.17
N TYR A 341 -22.03 -8.28 7.41
CA TYR A 341 -22.52 -6.97 6.98
C TYR A 341 -22.28 -6.81 5.48
N VAL A 342 -23.20 -6.18 4.75
CA VAL A 342 -23.06 -5.95 3.30
C VAL A 342 -23.05 -4.45 3.03
N ASN A 343 -22.02 -4.00 2.31
CA ASN A 343 -21.89 -2.62 1.87
C ASN A 343 -21.17 -2.52 0.53
N ASP A 344 -21.58 -1.59 -0.35
CA ASP A 344 -20.96 -1.30 -1.64
C ASP A 344 -20.72 -2.54 -2.54
N GLY A 345 -21.63 -3.52 -2.48
CA GLY A 345 -21.52 -4.77 -3.25
C GLY A 345 -20.54 -5.79 -2.68
N VAL A 346 -19.91 -5.49 -1.54
CA VAL A 346 -18.98 -6.35 -0.82
C VAL A 346 -19.66 -6.96 0.41
N VAL A 347 -19.41 -8.24 0.66
CA VAL A 347 -19.86 -8.95 1.86
C VAL A 347 -18.71 -8.96 2.86
N TYR A 348 -18.95 -8.47 4.08
CA TYR A 348 -17.99 -8.47 5.18
C TYR A 348 -18.41 -9.52 6.21
N ASP A 349 -17.58 -10.55 6.36
CA ASP A 349 -17.78 -11.60 7.36
C ASP A 349 -16.81 -11.39 8.54
N PHE A 350 -17.34 -11.14 9.72
CA PHE A 350 -16.57 -10.93 10.94
C PHE A 350 -16.51 -12.20 11.77
N ILE A 351 -15.29 -12.66 12.03
CA ILE A 351 -15.05 -13.78 12.95
C ILE A 351 -15.16 -13.29 14.38
N ASP A 352 -16.20 -13.77 15.08
CA ASP A 352 -16.51 -13.37 16.46
C ASP A 352 -15.92 -14.38 17.45
N ASN A 353 -15.03 -13.88 18.31
CA ASN A 353 -14.53 -14.58 19.48
C ASN A 353 -14.06 -13.56 20.52
N GLN A 354 -14.73 -13.54 21.67
CA GLN A 354 -14.42 -12.58 22.74
C GLN A 354 -13.08 -12.85 23.43
N GLU A 355 -12.57 -14.09 23.40
CA GLU A 355 -11.28 -14.42 24.00
C GLU A 355 -10.11 -13.73 23.27
N PHE A 356 -10.18 -13.67 21.92
CA PHE A 356 -9.07 -13.15 21.11
C PHE A 356 -9.22 -11.69 20.69
N PHE A 357 -10.45 -11.14 20.60
CA PHE A 357 -10.69 -9.87 19.92
C PHE A 357 -11.21 -8.74 20.83
N THR A 358 -11.18 -8.94 22.16
CA THR A 358 -11.65 -7.93 23.13
C THR A 358 -10.60 -6.88 23.50
N SER A 359 -9.35 -7.04 23.13
CA SER A 359 -8.25 -6.15 23.54
C SER A 359 -8.28 -4.75 22.89
N GLY A 360 -9.35 -4.38 22.22
CA GLY A 360 -9.61 -3.00 21.76
C GLY A 360 -8.72 -2.52 20.61
N ASN A 361 -7.57 -3.16 20.32
CA ASN A 361 -6.66 -2.74 19.26
C ASN A 361 -6.23 -3.96 18.42
N PRO A 362 -6.24 -3.88 17.08
CA PRO A 362 -5.76 -4.97 16.23
C PRO A 362 -4.36 -5.44 16.59
N TYR A 363 -3.47 -4.52 16.90
CA TYR A 363 -2.07 -4.79 17.22
C TYR A 363 -1.75 -4.39 18.66
N THR A 364 -1.28 -5.35 19.45
CA THR A 364 -0.96 -5.14 20.87
C THR A 364 0.50 -5.44 21.17
N SER A 365 0.83 -6.72 21.22
CA SER A 365 2.20 -7.21 21.37
C SER A 365 2.33 -8.53 20.63
N ILE A 366 3.53 -8.86 20.17
CA ILE A 366 3.76 -10.11 19.45
C ILE A 366 3.32 -11.34 20.22
N ILE A 367 3.49 -11.33 21.54
CA ILE A 367 3.07 -12.45 22.43
C ILE A 367 1.57 -12.66 22.40
N GLY A 368 0.77 -11.58 22.43
CA GLY A 368 -0.69 -11.64 22.38
C GLY A 368 -1.22 -11.81 20.95
N ASP A 369 -0.50 -11.26 19.97
CA ASP A 369 -0.94 -11.24 18.58
C ASP A 369 -0.72 -12.58 17.88
N ILE A 370 0.32 -13.37 18.21
CA ILE A 370 0.55 -14.69 17.62
C ILE A 370 -0.62 -15.65 17.87
N PRO A 371 -1.09 -15.89 19.12
CA PRO A 371 -2.27 -16.74 19.37
C PRO A 371 -3.52 -16.23 18.61
N LYS A 372 -3.75 -14.93 18.66
CA LYS A 372 -4.89 -14.26 18.01
C LYS A 372 -4.94 -14.53 16.51
N TYR A 373 -3.82 -14.37 15.82
CA TYR A 373 -3.78 -14.57 14.37
C TYR A 373 -3.58 -16.02 13.93
N CYS A 374 -3.05 -16.90 14.79
CA CYS A 374 -3.14 -18.35 14.60
C CYS A 374 -4.60 -18.80 14.61
N TYR A 375 -5.37 -18.37 15.60
CA TYR A 375 -6.81 -18.63 15.66
C TYR A 375 -7.53 -18.06 14.44
N PHE A 376 -7.33 -16.77 14.12
CA PHE A 376 -8.01 -16.09 13.02
C PHE A 376 -7.76 -16.77 11.68
N ALA A 377 -6.53 -17.14 11.37
CA ALA A 377 -6.17 -17.78 10.11
C ALA A 377 -6.89 -19.13 9.91
N LYS A 378 -7.00 -19.95 10.96
CA LYS A 378 -7.72 -21.23 10.91
C LYS A 378 -9.23 -21.01 10.88
N ALA A 379 -9.75 -20.10 11.70
CA ALA A 379 -11.19 -19.80 11.80
C ALA A 379 -11.76 -19.23 10.49
N ALA A 380 -11.01 -18.42 9.77
CA ALA A 380 -11.42 -17.87 8.47
C ALA A 380 -11.70 -18.99 7.44
N LEU A 381 -10.81 -19.99 7.32
CA LEU A 381 -11.00 -21.13 6.43
C LEU A 381 -12.15 -22.04 6.90
N ALA A 382 -12.24 -22.29 8.21
CA ALA A 382 -13.33 -23.07 8.78
C ALA A 382 -14.70 -22.41 8.56
N ALA A 383 -14.76 -21.07 8.65
CA ALA A 383 -15.98 -20.31 8.39
C ALA A 383 -16.42 -20.40 6.92
N LEU A 384 -15.49 -20.34 5.96
CA LEU A 384 -15.78 -20.54 4.53
C LEU A 384 -16.42 -21.91 4.27
N ASN A 385 -15.85 -22.99 4.85
CA ASN A 385 -16.43 -24.33 4.76
C ASN A 385 -17.80 -24.41 5.45
N TYR A 386 -17.95 -23.84 6.66
CA TYR A 386 -19.22 -23.85 7.41
C TYR A 386 -20.34 -23.16 6.63
N MET A 387 -20.05 -22.02 6.00
CA MET A 387 -21.00 -21.29 5.17
C MET A 387 -21.25 -21.97 3.81
N ASN A 388 -20.52 -23.03 3.48
CA ASN A 388 -20.52 -23.67 2.16
C ASN A 388 -20.29 -22.66 1.01
N TRP A 389 -19.42 -21.69 1.25
CA TRP A 389 -19.03 -20.70 0.26
C TRP A 389 -17.53 -20.88 -0.07
N ILE A 390 -17.26 -21.57 -1.18
CA ILE A 390 -15.92 -21.93 -1.61
C ILE A 390 -15.47 -20.94 -2.68
N PRO A 391 -14.49 -20.07 -2.39
CA PRO A 391 -14.00 -19.08 -3.34
C PRO A 391 -13.10 -19.71 -4.40
N ASN A 392 -13.01 -19.08 -5.57
CA ASN A 392 -11.97 -19.42 -6.54
C ASN A 392 -10.57 -19.00 -6.02
N VAL A 393 -10.50 -17.84 -5.33
CA VAL A 393 -9.25 -17.29 -4.79
C VAL A 393 -9.41 -16.88 -3.33
N ILE A 394 -8.45 -17.23 -2.51
CA ILE A 394 -8.24 -16.70 -1.17
C ILE A 394 -7.06 -15.73 -1.25
N HIS A 395 -7.32 -14.44 -1.01
CA HIS A 395 -6.32 -13.39 -1.03
C HIS A 395 -5.98 -12.96 0.39
N CYS A 396 -4.78 -13.30 0.83
CA CYS A 396 -4.26 -13.07 2.18
C CYS A 396 -3.41 -11.81 2.23
N HIS A 397 -3.55 -11.03 3.31
CA HIS A 397 -2.87 -9.74 3.44
C HIS A 397 -2.00 -9.68 4.68
N ASP A 398 -0.69 -9.48 4.50
CA ASP A 398 0.36 -9.38 5.51
C ASP A 398 0.47 -10.61 6.45
N TRP A 399 1.40 -10.53 7.40
CA TRP A 399 1.76 -11.63 8.30
C TRP A 399 0.59 -12.17 9.13
N GLN A 400 -0.40 -11.35 9.45
CA GLN A 400 -1.57 -11.74 10.21
C GLN A 400 -2.41 -12.82 9.50
N ALA A 401 -2.37 -12.83 8.18
CA ALA A 401 -2.99 -13.87 7.36
C ALA A 401 -1.97 -14.90 6.80
N GLY A 402 -0.71 -14.82 7.22
CA GLY A 402 0.38 -15.63 6.65
C GLY A 402 0.25 -17.14 6.86
N LEU A 403 -0.48 -17.59 7.89
CA LEU A 403 -0.77 -19.02 8.11
C LEU A 403 -1.98 -19.54 7.32
N VAL A 404 -2.80 -18.70 6.72
CA VAL A 404 -3.95 -19.13 5.92
C VAL A 404 -3.53 -20.07 4.78
N PRO A 405 -2.52 -19.74 3.94
CA PRO A 405 -2.06 -20.65 2.90
C PRO A 405 -1.47 -21.96 3.44
N VAL A 406 -0.84 -21.93 4.63
CA VAL A 406 -0.33 -23.14 5.29
C VAL A 406 -1.49 -24.06 5.68
N PHE A 407 -2.47 -23.55 6.42
CA PHE A 407 -3.65 -24.31 6.80
C PHE A 407 -4.42 -24.82 5.59
N LEU A 408 -4.52 -24.03 4.52
CA LEU A 408 -5.20 -24.41 3.28
C LEU A 408 -4.56 -25.64 2.64
N ARG A 409 -3.22 -25.77 2.68
CA ARG A 409 -2.46 -26.86 2.05
C ARG A 409 -2.20 -28.03 2.98
N ASP A 410 -2.32 -27.86 4.30
CA ASP A 410 -2.10 -28.89 5.31
C ASP A 410 -3.42 -29.32 5.96
N THR A 411 -3.94 -28.53 6.89
CA THR A 411 -5.09 -28.90 7.75
C THR A 411 -6.39 -29.05 6.96
N PHE A 412 -6.62 -28.20 5.97
CA PHE A 412 -7.83 -28.18 5.14
C PHE A 412 -7.67 -28.89 3.79
N ARG A 413 -6.55 -29.59 3.58
CA ARG A 413 -6.20 -30.26 2.32
C ARG A 413 -7.31 -31.14 1.74
N ASP A 414 -8.04 -31.85 2.60
CA ASP A 414 -9.10 -32.76 2.21
C ASP A 414 -10.52 -32.14 2.32
N SER A 415 -10.61 -30.83 2.48
CA SER A 415 -11.86 -30.09 2.59
C SER A 415 -12.17 -29.31 1.29
N PRO A 416 -13.44 -28.93 1.03
CA PRO A 416 -13.82 -28.22 -0.19
C PRO A 416 -13.02 -26.93 -0.44
N VAL A 417 -12.67 -26.20 0.63
CA VAL A 417 -11.94 -24.92 0.50
C VAL A 417 -10.53 -25.08 -0.06
N SER A 418 -9.94 -26.29 -0.01
CA SER A 418 -8.60 -26.57 -0.53
C SER A 418 -8.46 -26.37 -2.05
N SER A 419 -9.58 -26.37 -2.78
CA SER A 419 -9.61 -26.09 -4.23
C SER A 419 -9.25 -24.64 -4.55
N ALA A 420 -9.39 -23.71 -3.60
CA ALA A 420 -9.07 -22.30 -3.80
C ALA A 420 -7.58 -22.08 -4.07
N LYS A 421 -7.29 -21.10 -4.96
CA LYS A 421 -5.93 -20.59 -5.17
C LYS A 421 -5.61 -19.56 -4.10
N ALA A 422 -4.39 -19.57 -3.58
CA ALA A 422 -3.92 -18.64 -2.57
C ALA A 422 -3.07 -17.53 -3.19
N VAL A 423 -3.46 -16.27 -2.99
CA VAL A 423 -2.65 -15.08 -3.28
C VAL A 423 -2.24 -14.45 -1.95
N PHE A 424 -1.00 -14.00 -1.85
CA PHE A 424 -0.46 -13.37 -0.65
C PHE A 424 0.13 -12.01 -0.98
N THR A 425 -0.40 -10.93 -0.37
CA THR A 425 0.10 -9.56 -0.54
C THR A 425 0.95 -9.14 0.64
N ILE A 426 2.18 -8.68 0.34
CA ILE A 426 3.09 -8.04 1.28
C ILE A 426 2.86 -6.53 1.21
N HIS A 427 2.27 -5.95 2.28
CA HIS A 427 2.10 -4.50 2.39
C HIS A 427 3.31 -3.84 3.02
N ASN A 428 3.94 -4.49 4.02
CA ASN A 428 5.18 -4.02 4.62
C ASN A 428 6.02 -5.19 5.15
N LEU A 429 7.13 -5.46 4.47
CA LEU A 429 8.03 -6.58 4.77
C LEU A 429 8.69 -6.51 6.17
N ARG A 430 8.75 -5.31 6.77
CA ARG A 430 9.33 -5.11 8.11
C ARG A 430 8.58 -5.86 9.20
N PHE A 431 7.28 -6.11 9.03
CA PHE A 431 6.45 -6.81 10.00
C PHE A 431 6.21 -8.25 9.55
N GLN A 432 6.77 -9.22 10.28
CA GLN A 432 6.87 -10.60 9.80
C GLN A 432 6.13 -11.63 10.68
N GLY A 433 5.73 -11.29 11.90
CA GLY A 433 5.07 -12.24 12.79
C GLY A 433 6.02 -13.39 13.17
N ILE A 434 7.22 -13.07 13.69
CA ILE A 434 8.22 -14.04 14.10
C ILE A 434 8.07 -14.35 15.58
N PHE A 435 7.97 -15.64 15.91
CA PHE A 435 7.92 -16.10 17.29
C PHE A 435 8.34 -17.56 17.43
N ASN A 436 8.49 -18.01 18.68
CA ASN A 436 8.98 -19.34 19.03
C ASN A 436 8.12 -20.47 18.45
N ILE A 437 8.78 -21.53 17.92
CA ILE A 437 8.15 -22.69 17.26
C ILE A 437 7.20 -23.46 18.18
N ASP A 438 7.51 -23.59 19.48
CA ASP A 438 6.66 -24.33 20.42
C ASP A 438 5.33 -23.62 20.66
N THR A 439 5.33 -22.28 20.66
CA THR A 439 4.12 -21.46 20.71
C THR A 439 3.27 -21.67 19.48
N PHE A 440 3.87 -21.64 18.29
CA PHE A 440 3.14 -21.95 17.04
C PHE A 440 2.59 -23.37 17.06
N ARG A 441 3.37 -24.36 17.46
CA ARG A 441 2.93 -25.74 17.56
C ARG A 441 1.71 -25.88 18.48
N TYR A 442 1.73 -25.20 19.63
CA TYR A 442 0.61 -25.20 20.55
C TYR A 442 -0.64 -24.57 19.92
N TRP A 443 -0.54 -23.36 19.36
CA TRP A 443 -1.67 -22.58 18.86
C TRP A 443 -2.14 -22.93 17.45
N THR A 444 -1.48 -23.82 16.73
CA THR A 444 -1.89 -24.22 15.37
C THR A 444 -2.22 -25.67 15.23
N ASN A 445 -1.76 -26.49 16.17
CA ASN A 445 -1.76 -27.96 16.08
C ASN A 445 -1.12 -28.50 14.77
N LEU A 446 -0.26 -27.69 14.11
CA LEU A 446 0.54 -28.14 12.98
C LEU A 446 1.64 -29.10 13.44
N SER A 447 1.99 -30.06 12.58
CA SER A 447 3.07 -31.00 12.90
C SER A 447 4.42 -30.28 13.01
N TYR A 448 5.32 -30.88 13.78
CA TYR A 448 6.71 -30.36 13.87
C TYR A 448 7.41 -30.38 12.50
N GLU A 449 7.07 -31.34 11.63
CA GLU A 449 7.59 -31.43 10.29
C GLU A 449 7.23 -30.19 9.45
N VAL A 450 5.98 -29.76 9.48
CA VAL A 450 5.53 -28.51 8.81
C VAL A 450 6.24 -27.30 9.39
N LEU A 451 6.21 -27.15 10.73
CA LEU A 451 6.78 -25.98 11.41
C LEU A 451 8.29 -25.89 11.35
N SER A 452 9.01 -27.03 11.21
CA SER A 452 10.48 -27.06 11.08
C SER A 452 10.96 -26.93 9.62
N ASN A 453 10.05 -26.79 8.65
CA ASN A 453 10.41 -26.61 7.25
C ASN A 453 11.07 -25.25 7.04
N ASP A 454 12.17 -25.23 6.28
CA ASP A 454 12.88 -23.98 5.93
C ASP A 454 11.99 -22.95 5.22
N ALA A 455 10.90 -23.38 4.60
CA ALA A 455 9.91 -22.52 3.98
C ALA A 455 9.20 -21.57 4.94
N ILE A 456 9.17 -21.89 6.25
CA ILE A 456 8.46 -21.09 7.25
C ILE A 456 9.32 -20.72 8.46
N ARG A 457 10.49 -21.34 8.63
CA ARG A 457 11.37 -21.09 9.78
C ARG A 457 12.11 -19.76 9.66
N SER A 458 12.33 -19.15 10.83
CA SER A 458 13.23 -18.02 11.03
C SER A 458 14.29 -18.43 12.05
N GLY A 459 15.55 -18.43 11.63
CA GLY A 459 16.63 -18.91 12.49
C GLY A 459 16.49 -20.39 12.90
N ARG A 460 16.84 -20.71 14.16
CA ARG A 460 16.85 -22.08 14.65
C ARG A 460 15.52 -22.52 15.28
N ASP A 461 14.92 -21.63 16.07
CA ASP A 461 13.87 -21.98 17.01
C ASP A 461 12.56 -21.18 16.78
N ASP A 462 12.50 -20.35 15.73
CA ASP A 462 11.37 -19.48 15.42
C ASP A 462 10.68 -19.84 14.11
N VAL A 463 9.42 -19.45 14.01
CA VAL A 463 8.56 -19.49 12.81
C VAL A 463 8.28 -18.04 12.38
N ASN A 464 8.21 -17.81 11.08
CA ASN A 464 7.91 -16.53 10.46
C ASN A 464 6.63 -16.65 9.64
N MET A 465 5.55 -15.98 10.07
CA MET A 465 4.23 -16.06 9.44
C MET A 465 4.22 -15.45 8.04
N LEU A 466 4.93 -14.34 7.83
CA LEU A 466 5.02 -13.70 6.51
C LEU A 466 5.75 -14.63 5.52
N LYS A 467 6.88 -15.21 5.94
CA LYS A 467 7.65 -16.18 5.15
C LYS A 467 6.80 -17.39 4.78
N ALA A 468 5.96 -17.86 5.71
CA ALA A 468 5.01 -18.94 5.48
C ALA A 468 3.97 -18.56 4.41
N GLY A 469 3.41 -17.37 4.48
CA GLY A 469 2.49 -16.82 3.47
C GLY A 469 3.11 -16.79 2.08
N ILE A 470 4.36 -16.28 1.97
CA ILE A 470 5.12 -16.26 0.71
C ILE A 470 5.30 -17.69 0.17
N SER A 471 5.68 -18.65 1.02
CA SER A 471 6.03 -20.01 0.57
C SER A 471 4.84 -20.80 0.05
N TYR A 472 3.73 -20.76 0.78
CA TYR A 472 2.57 -21.64 0.56
C TYR A 472 1.50 -21.08 -0.37
N SER A 473 1.64 -19.83 -0.83
CA SER A 473 0.71 -19.22 -1.80
C SER A 473 1.07 -19.58 -3.24
N ASP A 474 0.08 -19.58 -4.13
CA ASP A 474 0.24 -19.79 -5.57
C ASP A 474 0.84 -18.56 -6.26
N ALA A 475 0.50 -17.35 -5.78
CA ALA A 475 1.12 -16.10 -6.22
C ALA A 475 1.41 -15.19 -5.01
N VAL A 476 2.44 -14.36 -5.14
CA VAL A 476 2.82 -13.34 -4.16
C VAL A 476 2.77 -11.98 -4.83
N THR A 477 2.13 -11.01 -4.20
CA THR A 477 2.15 -9.63 -4.67
C THR A 477 2.75 -8.70 -3.61
N THR A 478 3.23 -7.56 -4.05
CA THR A 478 3.52 -6.42 -3.19
C THR A 478 3.01 -5.15 -3.85
N VAL A 479 3.02 -4.06 -3.12
CA VAL A 479 2.22 -2.86 -3.41
C VAL A 479 2.93 -1.82 -4.29
N SER A 480 4.02 -2.22 -4.97
CA SER A 480 4.71 -1.41 -5.97
C SER A 480 5.69 -2.26 -6.78
N GLU A 481 5.95 -1.88 -8.03
CA GLU A 481 6.89 -2.58 -8.91
C GLU A 481 8.34 -2.35 -8.47
N THR A 482 8.67 -1.10 -8.10
CA THR A 482 9.98 -0.78 -7.51
C THR A 482 10.20 -1.50 -6.19
N TYR A 483 9.20 -1.54 -5.30
CA TYR A 483 9.33 -2.25 -4.03
C TYR A 483 9.51 -3.76 -4.21
N ALA A 484 8.84 -4.37 -5.18
CA ALA A 484 9.07 -5.78 -5.52
C ALA A 484 10.54 -6.06 -5.89
N GLY A 485 11.23 -5.10 -6.53
CA GLY A 485 12.67 -5.16 -6.80
C GLY A 485 13.51 -4.92 -5.54
N GLU A 486 13.16 -3.90 -4.74
CA GLU A 486 13.88 -3.49 -3.54
C GLU A 486 13.93 -4.60 -2.49
N ILE A 487 12.80 -5.26 -2.19
CA ILE A 487 12.72 -6.31 -1.15
C ILE A 487 13.51 -7.59 -1.51
N GLN A 488 13.97 -7.74 -2.74
CA GLN A 488 14.87 -8.79 -3.16
C GLN A 488 16.36 -8.44 -2.94
N THR A 489 16.66 -7.25 -2.39
CA THR A 489 18.02 -6.81 -2.05
C THR A 489 18.29 -6.93 -0.55
N ALA A 490 19.55 -7.07 -0.16
CA ALA A 490 19.93 -7.14 1.25
C ALA A 490 19.58 -5.84 2.04
N GLN A 491 19.48 -4.71 1.35
CA GLN A 491 19.19 -3.40 1.97
C GLN A 491 17.75 -3.27 2.42
N TYR A 492 16.78 -3.82 1.66
CA TYR A 492 15.35 -3.66 1.90
C TYR A 492 14.63 -4.98 2.17
N GLY A 493 15.35 -6.12 2.11
CA GLY A 493 14.76 -7.45 2.19
C GLY A 493 14.49 -7.95 3.60
N GLU A 494 14.80 -7.18 4.66
CA GLU A 494 14.51 -7.52 6.06
C GLU A 494 14.86 -8.98 6.42
N GLN A 495 16.03 -9.45 5.93
CA GLN A 495 16.53 -10.82 6.04
C GLN A 495 15.74 -11.88 5.23
N LEU A 496 14.77 -11.48 4.42
CA LEU A 496 14.04 -12.35 3.49
C LEU A 496 14.42 -12.17 2.03
N ASP A 497 15.42 -11.33 1.71
CA ASP A 497 15.87 -11.07 0.34
C ASP A 497 16.23 -12.34 -0.44
N GLY A 498 16.94 -13.28 0.19
CA GLY A 498 17.25 -14.58 -0.40
C GLY A 498 16.01 -15.44 -0.67
N HIS A 499 15.06 -15.41 0.25
CA HIS A 499 13.79 -16.12 0.13
C HIS A 499 12.92 -15.54 -0.98
N LEU A 500 12.82 -14.19 -1.05
CA LEU A 500 12.08 -13.49 -2.08
C LEU A 500 12.69 -13.68 -3.48
N ARG A 501 14.03 -13.71 -3.60
CA ARG A 501 14.71 -14.08 -4.87
C ARG A 501 14.38 -15.51 -5.29
N TYR A 502 14.31 -16.46 -4.36
CA TYR A 502 13.93 -17.83 -4.66
C TYR A 502 12.51 -17.93 -5.22
N TYR A 503 11.57 -17.14 -4.67
CA TYR A 503 10.16 -17.09 -5.11
C TYR A 503 9.88 -15.96 -6.11
N SER A 504 10.90 -15.36 -6.73
CA SER A 504 10.74 -14.24 -7.67
C SER A 504 9.84 -14.55 -8.88
N TYR A 505 9.75 -15.82 -9.28
CA TYR A 505 8.90 -16.26 -10.39
C TYR A 505 7.40 -16.05 -10.15
N LYS A 506 6.96 -15.98 -8.89
CA LYS A 506 5.56 -15.71 -8.50
C LYS A 506 5.36 -14.38 -7.79
N LEU A 507 6.42 -13.55 -7.64
CA LEU A 507 6.36 -12.23 -7.02
C LEU A 507 6.04 -11.16 -8.07
N ARG A 508 5.03 -10.33 -7.80
CA ARG A 508 4.62 -9.21 -8.66
C ARG A 508 4.42 -7.94 -7.85
N GLY A 509 4.83 -6.80 -8.40
CA GLY A 509 4.48 -5.48 -7.89
C GLY A 509 3.19 -4.99 -8.55
N ILE A 510 2.21 -4.56 -7.74
CA ILE A 510 0.98 -3.91 -8.21
C ILE A 510 0.76 -2.66 -7.36
N VAL A 511 0.92 -1.49 -7.97
CA VAL A 511 0.75 -0.21 -7.28
C VAL A 511 -0.69 -0.06 -6.80
N ASN A 512 -0.89 0.41 -5.55
CA ASN A 512 -2.22 0.70 -5.02
C ASN A 512 -2.83 1.95 -5.68
N GLY A 513 -4.16 2.03 -5.65
CA GLY A 513 -4.91 3.25 -5.93
C GLY A 513 -5.45 3.88 -4.64
N ILE A 514 -6.29 4.92 -4.79
CA ILE A 514 -7.08 5.50 -3.71
C ILE A 514 -8.58 5.35 -3.99
N ASP A 515 -9.41 5.40 -2.95
CA ASP A 515 -10.87 5.49 -3.10
C ASP A 515 -11.26 6.94 -3.43
N CYS A 516 -11.51 7.21 -4.72
CA CYS A 516 -11.90 8.52 -5.21
C CYS A 516 -13.34 8.93 -4.84
N ASP A 517 -14.13 8.08 -4.20
CA ASP A 517 -15.42 8.45 -3.60
C ASP A 517 -15.21 9.09 -2.22
N ILE A 518 -14.17 8.68 -1.50
CA ILE A 518 -13.78 9.22 -0.19
C ILE A 518 -12.86 10.44 -0.37
N TRP A 519 -11.79 10.26 -1.15
CA TRP A 519 -10.77 11.30 -1.39
C TRP A 519 -11.08 12.06 -2.68
N ASN A 520 -12.04 13.00 -2.64
CA ASN A 520 -12.46 13.76 -3.82
C ASN A 520 -12.74 15.24 -3.46
N PRO A 521 -11.87 16.17 -3.84
CA PRO A 521 -12.02 17.58 -3.45
C PRO A 521 -13.30 18.23 -3.99
N ALA A 522 -13.93 17.69 -5.05
CA ALA A 522 -15.17 18.21 -5.59
C ALA A 522 -16.40 17.91 -4.72
N THR A 523 -16.36 16.80 -3.96
CA THR A 523 -17.51 16.34 -3.16
C THR A 523 -17.22 16.21 -1.66
N ASP A 524 -16.00 16.51 -1.24
CA ASP A 524 -15.51 16.39 0.12
C ASP A 524 -16.23 17.38 1.06
N LYS A 525 -17.00 16.84 1.98
CA LYS A 525 -17.80 17.62 2.95
C LYS A 525 -16.97 18.23 4.10
N LEU A 526 -15.71 17.83 4.21
CA LEU A 526 -14.79 18.31 5.25
C LEU A 526 -14.05 19.57 4.84
N LEU A 527 -14.12 19.94 3.55
CA LEU A 527 -13.46 21.12 3.01
C LEU A 527 -14.32 22.38 3.17
N PRO A 528 -13.71 23.53 3.51
CA PRO A 528 -14.38 24.83 3.45
C PRO A 528 -14.81 25.21 2.03
N TYR A 529 -14.00 24.86 1.03
CA TYR A 529 -14.22 25.19 -0.38
C TYR A 529 -13.94 23.98 -1.25
N ASN A 530 -14.98 23.42 -1.85
CA ASN A 530 -14.85 22.31 -2.80
C ASN A 530 -14.32 22.80 -4.16
N TYR A 531 -13.59 21.94 -4.87
CA TYR A 531 -13.01 22.26 -6.17
C TYR A 531 -12.78 21.02 -7.03
N ASP A 532 -12.68 21.26 -8.32
CA ASP A 532 -12.21 20.31 -9.33
C ASP A 532 -11.08 20.95 -10.16
N VAL A 533 -10.62 20.26 -11.20
CA VAL A 533 -9.54 20.72 -12.07
C VAL A 533 -9.82 22.10 -12.70
N SER A 534 -11.09 22.42 -12.95
CA SER A 534 -11.47 23.67 -13.64
C SER A 534 -11.28 24.93 -12.78
N ASN A 535 -11.31 24.79 -11.45
CA ASN A 535 -11.25 25.92 -10.51
C ASN A 535 -10.24 25.72 -9.37
N VAL A 536 -9.35 24.71 -9.48
CA VAL A 536 -8.41 24.33 -8.42
C VAL A 536 -7.51 25.49 -7.97
N ILE A 537 -6.98 26.27 -8.88
CA ILE A 537 -6.01 27.34 -8.56
C ILE A 537 -6.63 28.39 -7.63
N GLU A 538 -7.87 28.76 -7.88
CA GLU A 538 -8.58 29.75 -7.05
C GLU A 538 -9.06 29.13 -5.72
N GLN A 539 -9.70 27.97 -5.77
CA GLN A 539 -10.33 27.38 -4.59
C GLN A 539 -9.30 26.80 -3.61
N LYS A 540 -8.20 26.23 -4.12
CA LYS A 540 -7.11 25.74 -3.28
C LYS A 540 -6.44 26.89 -2.52
N ARG A 541 -6.33 28.07 -3.14
CA ARG A 541 -5.88 29.30 -2.46
C ARG A 541 -6.77 29.66 -1.26
N LEU A 542 -8.10 29.55 -1.41
CA LEU A 542 -9.04 29.81 -0.33
C LEU A 542 -8.93 28.76 0.80
N ASN A 543 -8.77 27.48 0.45
CA ASN A 543 -8.51 26.40 1.42
C ASN A 543 -7.20 26.64 2.17
N LYS A 544 -6.12 27.12 1.50
CA LYS A 544 -4.86 27.50 2.15
C LYS A 544 -5.08 28.59 3.20
N LEU A 545 -5.74 29.69 2.84
CA LEU A 545 -6.03 30.79 3.77
C LEU A 545 -6.86 30.35 4.97
N ALA A 546 -7.82 29.43 4.76
CA ALA A 546 -8.62 28.85 5.83
C ALA A 546 -7.77 27.94 6.73
N LEU A 547 -6.87 27.13 6.16
CA LEU A 547 -5.95 26.27 6.90
C LEU A 547 -4.97 27.10 7.75
N GLN A 548 -4.37 28.15 7.18
CA GLN A 548 -3.48 29.07 7.90
C GLN A 548 -4.19 29.72 9.10
N GLU A 549 -5.42 30.18 8.90
CA GLU A 549 -6.22 30.79 9.97
C GLU A 549 -6.57 29.76 11.07
N GLU A 550 -7.02 28.55 10.69
CA GLU A 550 -7.37 27.49 11.63
C GLU A 550 -6.19 27.04 12.48
N LEU A 551 -4.97 27.00 11.88
CA LEU A 551 -3.76 26.52 12.52
C LEU A 551 -2.91 27.62 13.18
N GLY A 552 -3.32 28.88 13.09
CA GLY A 552 -2.56 30.02 13.64
C GLY A 552 -1.24 30.31 12.92
N LEU A 553 -1.14 29.95 11.64
CA LEU A 553 -0.04 30.29 10.75
C LEU A 553 -0.18 31.75 10.26
N VAL A 554 0.85 32.28 9.61
CA VAL A 554 0.78 33.61 9.00
C VAL A 554 -0.14 33.58 7.79
N LYS A 555 -1.29 34.20 7.89
CA LYS A 555 -2.29 34.22 6.83
C LYS A 555 -1.83 35.03 5.63
N ASP A 556 -1.21 34.38 4.67
CA ASP A 556 -0.67 34.96 3.43
C ASP A 556 -0.71 33.93 2.27
N GLU A 557 -1.48 34.24 1.24
CA GLU A 557 -1.64 33.39 0.05
C GLU A 557 -0.34 33.16 -0.73
N ASN A 558 0.64 34.07 -0.58
CA ASN A 558 1.90 33.98 -1.30
C ASN A 558 2.93 33.08 -0.63
N LYS A 559 2.75 32.74 0.65
CA LYS A 559 3.61 31.78 1.33
C LYS A 559 3.38 30.37 0.79
N MET A 560 4.45 29.58 0.74
CA MET A 560 4.36 28.17 0.38
C MET A 560 4.06 27.33 1.62
N VAL A 561 2.97 26.61 1.61
CA VAL A 561 2.59 25.67 2.69
C VAL A 561 3.00 24.26 2.30
N ILE A 562 3.85 23.63 3.13
CA ILE A 562 4.29 22.25 2.97
C ILE A 562 3.60 21.41 4.04
N GLY A 563 2.80 20.43 3.61
CA GLY A 563 2.14 19.45 4.47
C GLY A 563 2.99 18.20 4.68
N LEU A 564 2.96 17.62 5.88
CA LEU A 564 3.49 16.31 6.21
C LEU A 564 2.44 15.52 6.99
N ILE A 565 1.92 14.44 6.40
CA ILE A 565 0.89 13.60 7.01
C ILE A 565 1.42 12.17 7.08
N SER A 566 1.77 11.69 8.29
CA SER A 566 2.31 10.34 8.44
C SER A 566 2.30 9.86 9.89
N ARG A 567 2.55 8.55 10.09
CA ARG A 567 2.99 8.06 11.40
C ARG A 567 4.38 8.63 11.68
N LEU A 568 4.60 9.13 12.89
CA LEU A 568 5.88 9.75 13.26
C LEU A 568 6.90 8.67 13.69
N THR A 569 7.49 8.01 12.69
CA THR A 569 8.46 6.91 12.88
C THR A 569 9.71 7.13 12.04
N ASP A 570 10.79 6.40 12.37
CA ASP A 570 12.06 6.38 11.65
C ASP A 570 11.91 6.08 10.15
N GLN A 571 10.94 5.24 9.77
CA GLN A 571 10.63 4.92 8.38
C GLN A 571 10.34 6.17 7.54
N LYS A 572 9.77 7.22 8.13
CA LYS A 572 9.21 8.37 7.40
C LYS A 572 10.20 9.51 7.12
N GLY A 573 11.49 9.32 7.46
CA GLY A 573 12.54 10.28 7.15
C GLY A 573 12.47 11.59 7.93
N LEU A 574 11.91 11.52 9.15
CA LEU A 574 11.71 12.69 10.01
C LEU A 574 13.01 13.20 10.60
N ASP A 575 14.03 12.36 10.69
CA ASP A 575 15.40 12.72 11.05
C ASP A 575 16.03 13.67 10.00
N LEU A 576 15.76 13.45 8.71
CA LEU A 576 16.20 14.38 7.64
C LEU A 576 15.55 15.74 7.81
N ILE A 577 14.26 15.80 8.18
CA ILE A 577 13.54 17.05 8.43
C ILE A 577 14.14 17.78 9.63
N ASN A 578 14.44 17.05 10.73
CA ASN A 578 15.08 17.64 11.90
C ASN A 578 16.44 18.30 11.58
N MET A 579 17.18 17.78 10.58
CA MET A 579 18.46 18.35 10.14
C MET A 579 18.31 19.65 9.35
N ILE A 580 17.20 19.84 8.61
CA ILE A 580 17.04 20.97 7.67
C ILE A 580 15.98 21.99 8.09
N VAL A 581 15.30 21.81 9.21
CA VAL A 581 14.16 22.67 9.60
C VAL A 581 14.54 24.15 9.67
N GLY A 582 15.77 24.47 10.09
CA GLY A 582 16.28 25.84 10.14
C GLY A 582 16.45 26.50 8.77
N ASP A 583 16.79 25.70 7.74
CA ASP A 583 16.93 26.17 6.35
C ASP A 583 15.58 26.11 5.61
N LEU A 584 14.67 25.27 6.08
CA LEU A 584 13.34 25.10 5.52
C LEU A 584 12.45 26.32 5.81
N ILE A 585 12.50 26.84 7.06
CA ILE A 585 11.70 27.99 7.50
C ILE A 585 12.46 29.30 7.21
N ASP A 586 12.23 29.86 6.02
CA ASP A 586 12.90 31.07 5.50
C ASP A 586 12.03 32.33 5.55
N GLY A 587 10.89 32.29 6.24
CA GLY A 587 9.92 33.39 6.31
C GLY A 587 8.91 33.42 5.15
N ASN A 588 9.14 32.66 4.07
CA ASN A 588 8.20 32.48 2.96
C ASN A 588 7.58 31.09 2.90
N THR A 589 8.07 30.17 3.75
CA THR A 589 7.66 28.79 3.80
C THR A 589 7.03 28.47 5.15
N GLU A 590 5.92 27.75 5.14
CA GLU A 590 5.21 27.25 6.32
C GLU A 590 5.15 25.72 6.28
N VAL A 591 5.22 25.09 7.43
CA VAL A 591 5.17 23.62 7.56
C VAL A 591 4.03 23.20 8.48
N VAL A 592 3.23 22.26 8.01
CA VAL A 592 2.12 21.66 8.77
C VAL A 592 2.36 20.17 8.89
N VAL A 593 2.53 19.70 10.13
CA VAL A 593 2.69 18.28 10.45
C VAL A 593 1.39 17.73 11.04
N LEU A 594 0.97 16.55 10.60
CA LEU A 594 -0.12 15.78 11.19
C LEU A 594 0.30 14.32 11.39
N GLY A 595 0.25 13.85 12.63
CA GLY A 595 0.53 12.46 12.95
C GLY A 595 0.87 12.21 14.41
N THR A 596 1.01 10.93 14.75
CA THR A 596 1.49 10.45 16.07
C THR A 596 2.49 9.32 15.88
N GLY A 597 3.32 9.06 16.89
CA GLY A 597 4.27 7.97 16.82
C GLY A 597 5.33 7.99 17.90
N ASP A 598 6.59 8.07 17.49
CA ASP A 598 7.73 8.09 18.41
C ASP A 598 7.76 9.40 19.21
N PRO A 599 7.81 9.35 20.55
CA PRO A 599 7.90 10.52 21.42
C PRO A 599 9.05 11.47 21.08
N TYR A 600 10.14 10.96 20.51
CA TYR A 600 11.27 11.78 20.08
C TYR A 600 10.86 12.76 18.97
N TYR A 601 10.20 12.26 17.91
CA TYR A 601 9.73 13.11 16.81
C TYR A 601 8.57 14.02 17.23
N GLU A 602 7.64 13.49 18.02
CA GLU A 602 6.57 14.32 18.59
C GLU A 602 7.11 15.50 19.40
N GLY A 603 8.13 15.24 20.24
CA GLY A 603 8.80 16.28 21.05
C GLY A 603 9.54 17.30 20.19
N SER A 604 10.25 16.84 19.15
CA SER A 604 10.97 17.72 18.21
C SER A 604 10.01 18.67 17.48
N PHE A 605 8.89 18.17 16.99
CA PHE A 605 7.95 19.00 16.24
C PHE A 605 7.19 20.00 17.12
N ARG A 606 6.82 19.64 18.35
CA ARG A 606 6.29 20.62 19.33
C ARG A 606 7.29 21.72 19.66
N TYR A 607 8.59 21.38 19.73
CA TYR A 607 9.66 22.36 19.94
C TYR A 607 9.79 23.30 18.74
N TYR A 608 9.70 22.81 17.50
CA TYR A 608 9.74 23.66 16.30
C TYR A 608 8.53 24.56 16.19
N GLU A 609 7.33 24.12 16.59
CA GLU A 609 6.14 24.96 16.66
C GLU A 609 6.32 26.16 17.58
N GLU A 610 7.02 25.98 18.74
CA GLU A 610 7.31 27.08 19.65
C GLU A 610 8.34 28.07 19.07
N ILE A 611 9.42 27.55 18.45
CA ILE A 611 10.49 28.40 17.90
C ILE A 611 10.04 29.15 16.65
N TYR A 612 9.36 28.46 15.74
CA TYR A 612 8.92 29.00 14.47
C TYR A 612 7.43 29.35 14.50
N LYS A 613 6.98 29.97 15.57
CA LYS A 613 5.58 30.35 15.78
C LYS A 613 5.01 31.11 14.59
N GLY A 614 3.89 30.62 14.04
CA GLY A 614 3.23 31.16 12.87
C GLY A 614 3.81 30.64 11.53
N TYR A 615 4.87 29.80 11.57
CA TYR A 615 5.47 29.20 10.37
C TYR A 615 5.56 27.67 10.46
N PHE A 616 5.45 27.11 11.66
CA PHE A 616 5.43 25.67 11.90
C PHE A 616 4.24 25.31 12.78
N CYS A 617 3.45 24.31 12.39
CA CYS A 617 2.33 23.80 13.19
C CYS A 617 2.42 22.27 13.32
N ALA A 618 2.43 21.78 14.56
CA ALA A 618 2.55 20.37 14.91
C ALA A 618 1.23 19.82 15.43
N ASN A 619 0.41 19.25 14.54
CA ASN A 619 -0.79 18.53 14.92
C ASN A 619 -0.44 17.11 15.34
N ILE A 620 -0.07 16.90 16.62
CA ILE A 620 0.31 15.60 17.18
C ILE A 620 -0.95 14.84 17.57
N MET A 621 -1.66 14.34 16.57
CA MET A 621 -2.91 13.59 16.70
C MET A 621 -3.18 12.75 15.45
N TYR A 622 -4.11 11.80 15.58
CA TYR A 622 -4.77 11.18 14.43
C TYR A 622 -6.11 11.89 14.20
N ASP A 623 -6.24 12.56 13.07
CA ASP A 623 -7.45 13.28 12.69
C ASP A 623 -7.62 13.25 11.16
N GLU A 624 -8.58 12.45 10.69
CA GLU A 624 -8.86 12.30 9.26
C GLU A 624 -9.42 13.60 8.65
N GLY A 625 -10.29 14.32 9.38
CA GLY A 625 -10.83 15.59 8.92
C GLY A 625 -9.76 16.67 8.75
N ARG A 626 -8.77 16.70 9.64
CA ARG A 626 -7.59 17.56 9.54
C ARG A 626 -6.73 17.18 8.33
N ALA A 627 -6.58 15.88 8.05
CA ALA A 627 -5.83 15.41 6.88
C ALA A 627 -6.44 15.95 5.57
N HIS A 628 -7.76 15.86 5.39
CA HIS A 628 -8.47 16.41 4.23
C HIS A 628 -8.19 17.91 4.03
N LYS A 629 -8.25 18.70 5.10
CA LYS A 629 -7.96 20.13 5.05
C LYS A 629 -6.50 20.44 4.71
N ILE A 630 -5.55 19.64 5.21
CA ILE A 630 -4.13 19.79 4.89
C ILE A 630 -3.89 19.46 3.41
N TYR A 631 -4.42 18.36 2.87
CA TYR A 631 -4.32 18.04 1.45
C TYR A 631 -4.87 19.16 0.56
N ALA A 632 -6.00 19.74 0.95
CA ALA A 632 -6.63 20.82 0.19
C ALA A 632 -5.89 22.17 0.32
N GLY A 633 -5.28 22.44 1.50
CA GLY A 633 -4.69 23.73 1.81
C GLY A 633 -3.16 23.84 1.58
N CYS A 634 -2.40 22.72 1.57
CA CYS A 634 -0.96 22.79 1.30
C CYS A 634 -0.65 22.89 -0.21
N ASP A 635 0.45 23.55 -0.56
CA ASP A 635 0.94 23.63 -1.93
C ASP A 635 1.76 22.40 -2.30
N CYS A 636 2.59 21.93 -1.36
CA CYS A 636 3.38 20.72 -1.52
C CYS A 636 3.15 19.75 -0.37
N LEU A 637 3.38 18.46 -0.67
CA LEU A 637 3.30 17.38 0.31
C LEU A 637 4.64 16.67 0.42
N LEU A 638 5.20 16.61 1.64
CA LEU A 638 6.52 16.08 1.90
C LEU A 638 6.45 14.60 2.35
N VAL A 639 7.14 13.70 1.61
CA VAL A 639 7.20 12.27 1.91
C VAL A 639 8.64 11.75 1.74
N PRO A 640 9.58 12.08 2.66
CA PRO A 640 11.00 11.79 2.53
C PRO A 640 11.38 10.40 3.05
N SER A 641 10.53 9.41 2.90
CA SER A 641 10.62 8.10 3.53
C SER A 641 11.93 7.35 3.25
N ALA A 642 12.50 6.71 4.27
CA ALA A 642 13.64 5.81 4.14
C ALA A 642 13.33 4.57 3.28
N PHE A 643 12.10 4.09 3.38
CA PHE A 643 11.47 3.14 2.47
C PHE A 643 9.96 3.34 2.49
N GLU A 644 9.31 3.18 1.34
CA GLU A 644 7.86 3.36 1.22
C GLU A 644 7.29 2.30 0.28
N PRO A 645 6.69 1.23 0.81
CA PRO A 645 6.19 0.13 -0.03
C PRO A 645 5.28 0.60 -1.17
N CYS A 646 4.32 1.46 -0.87
CA CYS A 646 3.49 2.13 -1.88
C CYS A 646 3.40 3.63 -1.62
N GLY A 647 2.94 4.02 -0.42
CA GLY A 647 2.48 5.36 -0.13
C GLY A 647 1.09 5.64 -0.73
N LEU A 648 0.17 6.13 0.10
CA LEU A 648 -1.13 6.64 -0.35
C LEU A 648 -1.15 8.17 -0.26
N THR A 649 -0.34 8.73 0.62
CA THR A 649 -0.28 10.16 0.92
C THR A 649 0.02 10.99 -0.33
N GLN A 650 1.00 10.59 -1.16
CA GLN A 650 1.31 11.28 -2.41
C GLN A 650 0.20 11.15 -3.46
N LEU A 651 -0.49 10.00 -3.51
CA LEU A 651 -1.61 9.80 -4.44
C LEU A 651 -2.80 10.70 -4.08
N ILE A 652 -3.14 10.76 -2.79
CA ILE A 652 -4.17 11.65 -2.28
C ILE A 652 -3.75 13.11 -2.51
N GLY A 653 -2.49 13.46 -2.19
CA GLY A 653 -1.94 14.80 -2.42
C GLY A 653 -2.11 15.24 -3.87
N MET A 654 -1.68 14.42 -4.83
CA MET A 654 -1.84 14.70 -6.26
C MET A 654 -3.31 14.92 -6.64
N HIS A 655 -4.21 14.08 -6.15
CA HIS A 655 -5.64 14.21 -6.44
C HIS A 655 -6.26 15.48 -5.86
N TYR A 656 -5.68 16.01 -4.75
CA TYR A 656 -6.03 17.30 -4.15
C TYR A 656 -5.19 18.48 -4.69
N GLY A 657 -4.33 18.24 -5.68
CA GLY A 657 -3.46 19.27 -6.26
C GLY A 657 -2.34 19.75 -5.33
N ALA A 658 -1.90 18.93 -4.38
CA ALA A 658 -0.71 19.18 -3.58
C ALA A 658 0.48 18.43 -4.20
N ILE A 659 1.49 19.19 -4.66
CA ILE A 659 2.63 18.66 -5.40
C ILE A 659 3.53 17.83 -4.48
N PRO A 660 3.82 16.54 -4.80
CA PRO A 660 4.65 15.71 -3.95
C PRO A 660 6.14 16.08 -4.02
N ILE A 661 6.78 16.10 -2.84
CA ILE A 661 8.23 16.16 -2.68
C ILE A 661 8.65 14.85 -2.01
N VAL A 662 9.31 13.94 -2.74
CA VAL A 662 9.46 12.56 -2.30
C VAL A 662 10.87 12.01 -2.51
N ARG A 663 11.25 11.00 -1.73
CA ARG A 663 12.41 10.17 -2.05
C ARG A 663 12.05 9.07 -3.07
N GLU A 664 12.95 8.79 -4.02
CA GLU A 664 12.76 7.76 -5.04
C GLU A 664 12.92 6.34 -4.47
N THR A 665 11.89 5.84 -3.77
CA THR A 665 11.84 4.48 -3.22
C THR A 665 10.45 3.90 -3.35
N GLY A 666 10.35 2.59 -3.57
CA GLY A 666 9.08 1.85 -3.66
C GLY A 666 8.03 2.55 -4.50
N GLY A 667 6.81 2.65 -3.98
CA GLY A 667 5.69 3.26 -4.69
C GLY A 667 5.82 4.77 -4.93
N LEU A 668 6.64 5.48 -4.16
CA LEU A 668 6.92 6.90 -4.44
C LEU A 668 7.62 7.04 -5.80
N LYS A 669 8.58 6.16 -6.09
CA LYS A 669 9.29 6.13 -7.38
C LYS A 669 8.38 5.71 -8.54
N ASP A 670 7.42 4.82 -8.28
CA ASP A 670 6.50 4.34 -9.31
C ASP A 670 5.42 5.39 -9.66
N THR A 671 5.11 6.30 -8.74
CA THR A 671 3.97 7.22 -8.86
C THR A 671 4.36 8.66 -9.11
N VAL A 672 5.59 9.08 -8.72
CA VAL A 672 6.07 10.45 -8.87
C VAL A 672 7.20 10.51 -9.91
N GLU A 673 6.90 11.15 -11.04
CA GLU A 673 7.88 11.46 -12.09
C GLU A 673 8.62 12.76 -11.76
N PRO A 674 9.98 12.76 -11.75
CA PRO A 674 10.75 13.96 -11.47
C PRO A 674 10.39 15.11 -12.39
N TYR A 675 10.15 16.29 -11.81
CA TYR A 675 9.89 17.50 -12.60
C TYR A 675 11.12 17.95 -13.39
N ASN A 676 10.94 18.11 -14.70
CA ASN A 676 11.92 18.66 -15.62
C ASN A 676 11.51 20.08 -15.98
N GLU A 677 12.25 21.08 -15.50
CA GLU A 677 11.97 22.50 -15.70
C GLU A 677 12.11 22.96 -17.17
N PHE A 678 12.95 22.27 -17.95
CA PHE A 678 13.19 22.61 -19.35
C PHE A 678 12.07 22.17 -20.29
N GLU A 679 11.42 21.06 -19.94
CA GLU A 679 10.33 20.47 -20.73
C GLU A 679 8.96 20.75 -20.10
N ASN A 680 8.93 21.35 -18.89
CA ASN A 680 7.75 21.49 -18.05
C ASN A 680 6.95 20.18 -17.93
N ARG A 681 7.66 19.07 -17.65
CA ARG A 681 7.11 17.72 -17.54
C ARG A 681 7.48 17.10 -16.20
N GLY A 682 6.72 16.07 -15.78
CA GLY A 682 6.82 15.45 -14.48
C GLY A 682 5.72 15.94 -13.55
N ASN A 683 5.61 15.36 -12.37
CA ASN A 683 4.49 15.58 -11.45
C ASN A 683 4.92 15.69 -9.98
N GLY A 684 6.20 15.99 -9.70
CA GLY A 684 6.70 16.23 -8.37
C GLY A 684 8.20 16.45 -8.32
N PHE A 685 8.71 16.74 -7.14
CA PHE A 685 10.14 16.95 -6.91
C PHE A 685 10.70 15.73 -6.16
N THR A 686 11.79 15.16 -6.68
CA THR A 686 12.34 13.91 -6.17
C THR A 686 13.80 14.03 -5.78
N PHE A 687 14.25 13.19 -4.86
CA PHE A 687 15.67 12.96 -4.56
C PHE A 687 15.92 11.45 -4.39
N ASP A 688 17.11 10.98 -4.73
CA ASP A 688 17.39 9.54 -4.87
C ASP A 688 18.02 8.91 -3.61
N HIS A 689 18.97 9.58 -2.95
CA HIS A 689 19.64 9.05 -1.76
C HIS A 689 19.01 9.58 -0.48
N TYR A 690 19.08 8.78 0.60
CA TYR A 690 18.58 9.17 1.92
C TYR A 690 19.58 10.15 2.57
N ASP A 691 19.44 11.43 2.21
CA ASP A 691 20.34 12.51 2.58
C ASP A 691 19.59 13.84 2.78
N ALA A 692 19.91 14.54 3.87
CA ALA A 692 19.23 15.79 4.25
C ALA A 692 19.51 16.95 3.27
N GLY A 693 20.71 16.99 2.68
CA GLY A 693 21.08 18.02 1.69
C GLY A 693 20.33 17.83 0.38
N LEU A 694 20.15 16.56 -0.07
CA LEU A 694 19.38 16.26 -1.28
C LEU A 694 17.87 16.50 -1.07
N LEU A 695 17.37 16.23 0.14
CA LEU A 695 16.00 16.61 0.50
C LEU A 695 15.82 18.13 0.43
N LEU A 696 16.73 18.90 1.02
CA LEU A 696 16.69 20.37 0.97
C LEU A 696 16.79 20.89 -0.47
N ASP A 697 17.62 20.28 -1.33
CA ASP A 697 17.70 20.61 -2.75
C ASP A 697 16.36 20.39 -3.46
N ALA A 698 15.70 19.25 -3.24
CA ALA A 698 14.38 18.96 -3.81
C ALA A 698 13.33 20.00 -3.37
N ILE A 699 13.34 20.39 -2.08
CA ILE A 699 12.47 21.43 -1.55
C ILE A 699 12.79 22.79 -2.20
N ASN A 700 14.08 23.14 -2.36
CA ASN A 700 14.48 24.41 -2.98
C ASN A 700 14.10 24.48 -4.47
N ARG A 701 14.16 23.35 -5.21
CA ARG A 701 13.63 23.29 -6.58
C ARG A 701 12.12 23.52 -6.60
N ALA A 702 11.38 22.95 -5.65
CA ALA A 702 9.96 23.21 -5.50
C ALA A 702 9.66 24.68 -5.17
N LYS A 703 10.40 25.27 -4.22
CA LYS A 703 10.31 26.72 -3.89
C LYS A 703 10.60 27.59 -5.12
N THR A 704 11.64 27.27 -5.86
CA THR A 704 12.00 28.02 -7.08
C THR A 704 10.86 27.98 -8.10
N CYS A 705 10.31 26.79 -8.38
CA CYS A 705 9.17 26.65 -9.28
C CYS A 705 7.95 27.44 -8.77
N TYR A 706 7.63 27.31 -7.47
CA TYR A 706 6.49 27.99 -6.84
C TYR A 706 6.59 29.51 -6.90
N PHE A 707 7.75 30.10 -6.54
CA PHE A 707 7.91 31.56 -6.42
C PHE A 707 8.29 32.24 -7.73
N THR A 708 9.01 31.56 -8.63
CA THR A 708 9.53 32.19 -9.85
C THR A 708 8.91 31.68 -11.16
N GLN A 709 8.26 30.48 -11.13
CA GLN A 709 7.67 29.85 -12.31
C GLN A 709 6.22 29.44 -12.01
N ARG A 710 5.43 30.33 -11.43
CA ARG A 710 4.07 30.04 -10.93
C ARG A 710 3.15 29.37 -11.97
N ASN A 711 3.27 29.73 -13.24
CA ASN A 711 2.45 29.11 -14.29
C ASN A 711 2.79 27.64 -14.46
N ASN A 712 4.08 27.28 -14.49
CA ASN A 712 4.52 25.89 -14.58
C ASN A 712 4.09 25.07 -13.35
N PHE A 713 4.16 25.70 -12.15
CA PHE A 713 3.67 25.09 -10.92
C PHE A 713 2.16 24.80 -11.00
N ASN A 714 1.36 25.77 -11.47
CA ASN A 714 -0.07 25.62 -11.63
C ASN A 714 -0.43 24.55 -12.69
N GLU A 715 0.32 24.48 -13.79
CA GLU A 715 0.15 23.41 -14.79
C GLU A 715 0.48 22.04 -14.23
N MET A 716 1.46 21.94 -13.31
CA MET A 716 1.78 20.69 -12.60
C MET A 716 0.62 20.29 -11.69
N VAL A 717 0.02 21.23 -10.93
CA VAL A 717 -1.19 21.01 -10.11
C VAL A 717 -2.32 20.41 -10.96
N ILE A 718 -2.61 21.02 -12.12
CA ILE A 718 -3.65 20.55 -13.05
C ILE A 718 -3.32 19.15 -13.60
N ARG A 719 -2.05 18.90 -13.92
CA ARG A 719 -1.57 17.61 -14.43
C ARG A 719 -1.74 16.51 -13.39
N ASP A 720 -1.40 16.78 -12.11
CA ASP A 720 -1.54 15.86 -11.00
C ASP A 720 -2.99 15.51 -10.72
N MET A 721 -3.89 16.48 -10.71
CA MET A 721 -5.31 16.24 -10.50
C MET A 721 -5.97 15.46 -11.65
N ASN A 722 -5.42 15.53 -12.86
CA ASN A 722 -5.88 14.76 -14.02
C ASN A 722 -5.29 13.33 -14.07
N LYS A 723 -4.31 13.01 -13.23
CA LYS A 723 -3.71 11.68 -13.17
C LYS A 723 -4.70 10.69 -12.57
N ASP A 724 -4.92 9.56 -13.27
CA ASP A 724 -5.72 8.47 -12.67
C ASP A 724 -4.93 7.80 -11.53
N VAL A 725 -5.37 8.06 -10.32
CA VAL A 725 -4.85 7.44 -9.09
C VAL A 725 -5.87 6.50 -8.45
N SER A 726 -6.95 6.18 -9.15
CA SER A 726 -8.00 5.29 -8.67
C SER A 726 -7.56 3.82 -8.62
N TRP A 727 -8.34 3.01 -7.94
CA TRP A 727 -8.14 1.56 -7.91
C TRP A 727 -8.45 0.85 -9.24
N SER A 728 -9.03 1.51 -10.25
CA SER A 728 -9.55 0.84 -11.45
C SER A 728 -8.48 0.02 -12.16
N THR A 729 -7.35 0.65 -12.50
CA THR A 729 -6.23 -0.01 -13.19
C THR A 729 -5.60 -1.13 -12.35
N SER A 730 -5.44 -0.91 -11.05
CA SER A 730 -4.84 -1.91 -10.14
C SER A 730 -5.76 -3.10 -9.94
N ALA A 731 -7.07 -2.87 -9.82
CA ALA A 731 -8.07 -3.95 -9.72
C ALA A 731 -8.10 -4.81 -10.98
N ASP A 732 -7.87 -4.24 -12.17
CA ASP A 732 -7.75 -5.03 -13.40
C ASP A 732 -6.51 -5.93 -13.39
N LYS A 733 -5.36 -5.43 -12.90
CA LYS A 733 -4.15 -6.24 -12.73
C LYS A 733 -4.39 -7.40 -11.75
N TYR A 734 -5.08 -7.15 -10.62
CA TYR A 734 -5.46 -8.21 -9.68
C TYR A 734 -6.45 -9.21 -10.29
N LYS A 735 -7.47 -8.74 -11.01
CA LYS A 735 -8.42 -9.63 -11.69
C LYS A 735 -7.73 -10.49 -12.74
N ALA A 736 -6.80 -9.92 -13.53
CA ALA A 736 -5.99 -10.66 -14.49
C ALA A 736 -5.18 -11.78 -13.80
N LEU A 737 -4.55 -11.47 -12.64
CA LEU A 737 -3.84 -12.46 -11.83
C LEU A 737 -4.77 -13.58 -11.34
N TYR A 738 -5.96 -13.26 -10.86
CA TYR A 738 -6.92 -14.28 -10.39
C TYR A 738 -7.39 -15.18 -11.54
N LEU A 739 -7.65 -14.61 -12.71
CA LEU A 739 -8.01 -15.37 -13.89
C LEU A 739 -6.86 -16.29 -14.35
N GLU A 740 -5.63 -15.81 -14.34
CA GLU A 740 -4.43 -16.61 -14.65
C GLU A 740 -4.33 -17.83 -13.74
N LEU A 741 -4.52 -17.64 -12.41
CA LEU A 741 -4.42 -18.72 -11.44
C LEU A 741 -5.56 -19.74 -11.51
N THR A 742 -6.74 -19.32 -11.98
CA THR A 742 -7.97 -20.13 -11.98
C THR A 742 -8.42 -20.55 -13.39
N ASN A 743 -7.52 -20.49 -14.37
CA ASN A 743 -7.83 -20.76 -15.76
C ASN A 743 -8.03 -22.24 -16.11
N TRP A 744 -7.63 -23.12 -15.19
CA TRP A 744 -7.64 -24.55 -15.38
C TRP A 744 -8.90 -25.22 -14.81
N ASP A 745 -9.86 -24.45 -14.28
CA ASP A 745 -11.11 -24.92 -13.68
C ASP A 745 -12.29 -24.83 -14.64
#